data_df7066c0ece3ab8d75b4551fc00be784
#
_entry.id   df7066c0ece3ab8d75b4551fc00be784
#
_cell.length_a   1.000
_cell.length_b   1.000
_cell.length_c   1.000
_cell.angle_alpha   90.00
_cell.angle_beta   90.00
_cell.angle_gamma   90.00
#
_symmetry.space_group_name_H-M   'P 1'
#
loop_
_entity.id
_entity.type
_entity.pdbx_description
1 polymer ?
#
loop_
_entity_poly.entity_id
_entity_poly.type
_entity_poly.pdbx_seq_one_letter_code
_entity_poly.pdbx_strand_id
1 'polypeptide(L)'
;MKKILAILLLMAAVSFGFRLDAQIAISEDMFGRTSFTVKAQILDSLTREPIAFASAYLRHPKDTVITSFALTDTLGKAELKKVAKGEHLLCVEYLGYRPVYRKIYVRDNYDAKTILMQPDDKVLKAASVSAVGTPMEMKGDTLIYNASSFRVMSNDNLADLLKKMPGVEVGEDGTVKVNGKEVSKITVGGRTFFLGDNKATLDNLPAKIVDKVKVIDKESESAEFTGIKGEKEKVMDVELKEEYKSGWFGNAKLSGGTTAYGKDGNGFKEKKDLLFSGSAMVSAYGEKNQVTSIASGYNFMAPGSGMFVMYDGNESEIPSLPYNGMHKRWQVGTNLNSDAIKGFTTDASVVYSSENADKHSRTDRTSFKEDGDLFDTSDEIENGNLDKFTVRAEFKKKNRKKTSLYFEPSFSWYDYDLNSTGNTHSLMEGEERNRSVSNSLSKKSGISTGGDLSVGIKKLGKDRRAITLDIDYTLSANDGKSTEYSKTTFASSGNEDIRDLTYDKDGSYSDIGGSLKYVEPFGKNWALSATLSSRYSVRKSTSDATNNVDGSVNNYYSSVSDNYYFSNNGQLLAQYNKGKTNIQFGGQARLYKNENYARSFGLDTKTGVGEWQTTLSPFVNVRYSDKNNNVYFRLSSNTVRPSSASIVPTFNIVNPTRITAGNIYLKPVTTEYLSTSYRGTWGKVRFNGWLFGDYSSNSQVSAIWFDENSIRYSIPVNTKKPSYNYSTDFNFFTPLSKDGKLQFSVSGGLTAGRSVSYQSKGTLDGIDLDSFDYTAFMGNFWGDATGDRFYSGLSGFQESSTRTIRTNISMSFTLNLDRFYLNLAPVVNNSRSRYSLDSKANTNYWETFLNIRPSYTSPHEFEFQSEFAYVIQRGYGSGYDDDYVRWNLSVGKNIKSFNITLTAQDLLDSARSLRRTVQDDYVQNSYTNVLGRRIILSFTWNFGKMDASKSGAAQNAMWNMAY
;
A
#
# COMPACT_ATOMS: atom_id res chain seq x y z
N MET A 1 4.06 4.41 34.69
CA MET A 1 3.26 5.54 34.21
C MET A 1 3.88 6.91 34.48
N LYS A 2 4.31 7.27 35.73
CA LYS A 2 4.92 8.60 36.02
C LYS A 2 6.22 8.89 35.25
N LYS A 3 7.06 7.89 34.96
CA LYS A 3 8.32 8.06 34.19
C LYS A 3 8.09 8.18 32.68
N ILE A 4 7.03 7.61 32.14
CA ILE A 4 6.67 7.74 30.71
C ILE A 4 6.02 9.09 30.45
N LEU A 5 5.21 9.58 31.38
CA LEU A 5 4.63 10.92 31.32
C LEU A 5 5.69 12.02 31.40
N ALA A 6 6.76 11.80 32.18
CA ALA A 6 7.90 12.71 32.28
C ALA A 6 8.71 12.77 30.97
N ILE A 7 8.84 11.67 30.24
CA ILE A 7 9.54 11.62 28.94
C ILE A 7 8.68 12.31 27.87
N LEU A 8 7.35 12.12 27.87
CA LEU A 8 6.42 12.80 26.96
C LEU A 8 6.33 14.30 27.24
N LEU A 9 6.39 14.72 28.52
CA LEU A 9 6.46 16.12 28.93
C LEU A 9 7.84 16.74 28.59
N LEU A 10 8.93 15.98 28.67
CA LEU A 10 10.24 16.43 28.25
C LEU A 10 10.32 16.61 26.72
N MET A 11 9.68 15.73 25.93
CA MET A 11 9.58 15.91 24.49
C MET A 11 8.68 17.10 24.11
N ALA A 12 7.63 17.38 24.85
CA ALA A 12 6.79 18.55 24.66
C ALA A 12 7.51 19.86 25.04
N ALA A 13 8.34 19.84 26.09
CA ALA A 13 9.13 21.01 26.53
C ALA A 13 10.27 21.35 25.56
N VAL A 14 10.84 20.38 24.87
CA VAL A 14 11.86 20.58 23.81
C VAL A 14 11.24 21.19 22.54
N SER A 15 9.92 21.07 22.36
CA SER A 15 9.21 21.65 21.20
C SER A 15 8.86 23.14 21.38
N PHE A 16 8.99 23.71 22.58
CA PHE A 16 8.54 25.07 22.88
C PHE A 16 9.62 26.08 23.29
N GLY A 17 10.86 25.74 23.22
CA GLY A 17 11.88 26.71 23.64
C GLY A 17 13.22 26.52 22.99
N PHE A 18 13.44 27.18 21.86
CA PHE A 18 14.73 27.81 21.52
C PHE A 18 14.55 28.63 20.22
N ARG A 19 14.06 29.84 20.38
CA ARG A 19 14.48 30.93 19.48
C ARG A 19 15.83 31.41 20.02
N LEU A 20 16.91 31.04 19.36
CA LEU A 20 18.17 31.73 19.45
C LEU A 20 18.28 32.63 18.21
N ASP A 21 17.83 33.85 18.34
CA ASP A 21 18.23 34.95 17.48
C ASP A 21 19.69 35.30 17.86
N ALA A 22 20.64 34.70 17.18
CA ALA A 22 22.00 35.21 17.16
C ALA A 22 22.11 36.22 16.02
N GLN A 23 21.59 37.39 16.19
CA GLN A 23 22.06 38.58 15.46
C GLN A 23 23.43 38.96 15.98
N ILE A 24 24.48 38.52 15.29
CA ILE A 24 25.78 39.17 15.41
C ILE A 24 25.71 40.41 14.50
N ALA A 25 25.38 41.55 15.09
CA ALA A 25 25.62 42.85 14.49
C ALA A 25 27.14 43.07 14.44
N ILE A 26 27.72 42.86 13.28
CA ILE A 26 29.06 43.38 12.99
C ILE A 26 28.81 44.81 12.52
N SER A 27 29.16 45.76 13.37
CA SER A 27 29.19 47.20 13.04
C SER A 27 30.22 47.41 11.90
N GLU A 28 29.67 47.87 10.75
CA GLU A 28 30.45 48.61 9.77
C GLU A 28 30.80 49.97 10.40
N ASP A 29 32.09 50.09 10.79
CA ASP A 29 32.83 51.33 10.79
C ASP A 29 34.20 51.13 11.44
N MET A 30 35.20 50.93 10.63
CA MET A 30 36.54 51.51 10.68
C MET A 30 37.48 50.80 9.67
N PHE A 31 37.98 51.60 8.80
CA PHE A 31 38.94 51.43 7.71
C PHE A 31 38.30 51.43 6.34
N GLY A 32 38.49 52.57 5.67
CA GLY A 32 38.16 52.78 4.27
C GLY A 32 38.78 51.69 3.38
N ARG A 33 38.01 50.70 3.08
CA ARG A 33 38.39 49.62 2.12
C ARG A 33 38.16 50.16 0.72
N THR A 34 39.22 50.61 0.06
CA THR A 34 39.25 50.73 -1.38
C THR A 34 39.04 49.34 -1.96
N SER A 35 37.84 49.11 -2.50
CA SER A 35 37.54 47.88 -3.21
C SER A 35 37.85 48.09 -4.70
N PHE A 36 38.51 47.11 -5.28
CA PHE A 36 38.93 47.11 -6.68
C PHE A 36 38.03 46.17 -7.54
N THR A 37 38.21 46.31 -8.85
CA THR A 37 37.56 45.46 -9.85
C THR A 37 38.61 44.67 -10.62
N VAL A 38 38.39 43.36 -10.78
CA VAL A 38 39.24 42.51 -11.64
C VAL A 38 38.41 42.12 -12.88
N LYS A 39 38.99 42.40 -14.06
CA LYS A 39 38.41 42.10 -15.35
C LYS A 39 39.18 40.97 -16.04
N ALA A 40 38.49 40.09 -16.74
CA ALA A 40 39.08 39.03 -17.52
C ALA A 40 38.23 38.77 -18.78
N GLN A 41 38.85 38.34 -19.87
CA GLN A 41 38.16 37.83 -21.06
C GLN A 41 38.55 36.36 -21.25
N ILE A 42 37.54 35.50 -21.34
CA ILE A 42 37.72 34.06 -21.44
C ILE A 42 37.38 33.59 -22.85
N LEU A 43 38.35 32.95 -23.49
CA LEU A 43 38.22 32.43 -24.85
C LEU A 43 38.61 30.96 -24.90
N ASP A 44 38.05 30.24 -25.86
CA ASP A 44 38.50 28.89 -26.23
C ASP A 44 39.92 28.93 -26.79
N SER A 45 40.79 28.02 -26.37
CA SER A 45 42.20 28.00 -26.81
C SER A 45 42.38 27.57 -28.26
N LEU A 46 41.43 26.78 -28.83
CA LEU A 46 41.47 26.24 -30.19
C LEU A 46 40.78 27.16 -31.21
N THR A 47 39.49 27.51 -30.89
CA THR A 47 38.64 28.29 -31.81
C THR A 47 38.78 29.80 -31.65
N ARG A 48 39.36 30.27 -30.52
CA ARG A 48 39.42 31.68 -30.11
C ARG A 48 38.07 32.36 -29.95
N GLU A 49 36.99 31.59 -29.93
CA GLU A 49 35.65 32.09 -29.64
C GLU A 49 35.44 32.41 -28.18
N PRO A 50 34.62 33.40 -27.82
CA PRO A 50 34.33 33.75 -26.45
C PRO A 50 33.51 32.67 -25.77
N ILE A 51 33.90 32.29 -24.52
CA ILE A 51 33.17 31.36 -23.71
C ILE A 51 32.20 32.13 -22.84
N ALA A 52 30.90 32.07 -23.18
CA ALA A 52 29.83 32.69 -22.41
C ALA A 52 29.46 31.83 -21.22
N PHE A 53 29.05 32.46 -20.10
CA PHE A 53 28.59 31.83 -18.88
C PHE A 53 29.64 30.96 -18.16
N ALA A 54 30.94 31.14 -18.43
CA ALA A 54 32.00 30.56 -17.63
C ALA A 54 32.04 31.21 -16.22
N SER A 55 32.26 30.41 -15.21
CA SER A 55 32.40 30.85 -13.83
C SER A 55 33.80 31.41 -13.59
N ALA A 56 33.92 32.71 -13.30
CA ALA A 56 35.14 33.36 -12.86
C ALA A 56 34.99 33.78 -11.40
N TYR A 57 35.93 33.38 -10.53
CA TYR A 57 35.87 33.74 -9.13
C TYR A 57 37.28 33.93 -8.55
N LEU A 58 37.32 34.67 -7.44
CA LEU A 58 38.52 34.92 -6.67
C LEU A 58 38.41 34.24 -5.31
N ARG A 59 39.54 33.67 -4.86
CA ARG A 59 39.72 33.18 -3.48
C ARG A 59 41.11 33.50 -2.98
N HIS A 60 41.28 33.48 -1.67
CA HIS A 60 42.65 33.60 -1.11
C HIS A 60 43.46 32.32 -1.47
N PRO A 61 44.76 32.41 -1.80
CA PRO A 61 45.57 31.26 -2.22
C PRO A 61 45.62 30.11 -1.24
N LYS A 62 45.42 30.37 0.06
CA LYS A 62 45.43 29.41 1.18
C LYS A 62 44.05 29.03 1.69
N ASP A 63 42.99 29.56 1.07
CA ASP A 63 41.61 29.38 1.52
C ASP A 63 40.70 28.93 0.36
N THR A 64 39.65 28.20 0.68
CA THR A 64 38.63 27.78 -0.31
C THR A 64 37.44 28.73 -0.38
N VAL A 65 37.38 29.76 0.46
CA VAL A 65 36.27 30.73 0.48
C VAL A 65 36.34 31.68 -0.72
N ILE A 66 35.26 31.72 -1.52
CA ILE A 66 35.14 32.60 -2.67
C ILE A 66 34.87 34.02 -2.16
N THR A 67 35.74 34.96 -2.56
CA THR A 67 35.66 36.38 -2.15
C THR A 67 34.96 37.28 -3.15
N SER A 68 34.96 36.88 -4.43
CA SER A 68 34.26 37.58 -5.50
C SER A 68 33.92 36.62 -6.64
N PHE A 69 32.77 36.78 -7.29
CA PHE A 69 32.28 35.86 -8.33
C PHE A 69 31.61 36.65 -9.47
N ALA A 70 31.79 36.18 -10.71
CA ALA A 70 31.08 36.67 -11.88
C ALA A 70 30.94 35.55 -12.92
N LEU A 71 29.89 35.57 -13.72
CA LEU A 71 29.79 34.78 -14.96
C LEU A 71 30.26 35.64 -16.13
N THR A 72 30.87 34.99 -17.13
CA THR A 72 31.19 35.67 -18.38
C THR A 72 29.93 36.03 -19.16
N ASP A 73 29.93 37.18 -19.80
CA ASP A 73 28.91 37.62 -20.74
C ASP A 73 29.05 36.89 -22.12
N THR A 74 28.21 37.24 -23.08
CA THR A 74 28.23 36.66 -24.43
C THR A 74 29.50 36.93 -25.23
N LEU A 75 30.31 37.92 -24.79
CA LEU A 75 31.63 38.24 -25.37
C LEU A 75 32.78 37.61 -24.55
N GLY A 76 32.46 36.70 -23.61
CA GLY A 76 33.41 36.02 -22.75
C GLY A 76 34.04 36.91 -21.67
N LYS A 77 33.46 38.12 -21.38
CA LYS A 77 34.01 39.05 -20.39
C LYS A 77 33.39 38.79 -18.99
N ALA A 78 34.27 38.74 -17.99
CA ALA A 78 33.89 38.71 -16.58
C ALA A 78 34.41 39.94 -15.83
N GLU A 79 33.59 40.49 -14.94
CA GLU A 79 33.95 41.62 -14.09
C GLU A 79 33.69 41.25 -12.60
N LEU A 80 34.75 41.02 -11.86
CA LEU A 80 34.74 40.67 -10.43
C LEU A 80 34.90 41.94 -9.61
N LYS A 81 33.82 42.31 -8.90
CA LYS A 81 33.69 43.56 -8.13
C LYS A 81 33.99 43.35 -6.65
N LYS A 82 34.27 44.48 -5.93
CA LYS A 82 34.51 44.48 -4.49
C LYS A 82 35.69 43.62 -4.06
N VAL A 83 36.77 43.61 -4.82
CA VAL A 83 37.98 42.83 -4.54
C VAL A 83 38.87 43.65 -3.59
N ALA A 84 39.33 43.04 -2.51
CA ALA A 84 40.26 43.65 -1.54
C ALA A 84 41.70 43.68 -2.11
N LYS A 85 42.49 44.63 -1.64
CA LYS A 85 43.90 44.67 -1.96
C LYS A 85 44.65 43.44 -1.40
N GLY A 86 45.47 42.76 -2.20
CA GLY A 86 46.23 41.61 -1.75
C GLY A 86 46.40 40.50 -2.79
N GLU A 87 46.91 39.37 -2.37
CA GLU A 87 47.02 38.16 -3.18
C GLU A 87 45.72 37.44 -3.32
N HIS A 88 45.34 37.12 -4.54
CA HIS A 88 44.17 36.34 -4.90
C HIS A 88 44.51 35.21 -5.86
N LEU A 89 43.77 34.12 -5.79
CA LEU A 89 43.79 33.11 -6.83
C LEU A 89 42.52 33.33 -7.70
N LEU A 90 42.76 33.75 -8.96
CA LEU A 90 41.70 33.83 -9.97
C LEU A 90 41.49 32.43 -10.53
N CYS A 91 40.27 31.94 -10.36
CA CYS A 91 39.83 30.64 -10.84
C CYS A 91 38.81 30.87 -11.96
N VAL A 92 38.96 30.15 -13.09
CA VAL A 92 38.01 30.16 -14.17
C VAL A 92 37.65 28.73 -14.52
N GLU A 93 36.35 28.43 -14.48
CA GLU A 93 35.83 27.08 -14.69
C GLU A 93 34.66 27.10 -15.65
N TYR A 94 34.64 26.14 -16.58
CA TYR A 94 33.53 25.91 -17.51
C TYR A 94 33.44 24.43 -17.86
N LEU A 95 32.22 23.93 -17.99
CA LEU A 95 31.96 22.52 -18.28
C LEU A 95 32.55 22.12 -19.63
N GLY A 96 33.36 21.08 -19.69
CA GLY A 96 34.05 20.61 -20.88
C GLY A 96 35.42 21.25 -21.13
N TYR A 97 35.90 22.08 -20.18
CA TYR A 97 37.22 22.73 -20.28
C TYR A 97 38.05 22.45 -19.02
N ARG A 98 39.37 22.47 -19.15
CA ARG A 98 40.30 22.39 -18.03
C ARG A 98 40.22 23.65 -17.21
N PRO A 99 39.99 23.58 -15.86
CA PRO A 99 40.01 24.75 -15.01
C PRO A 99 41.31 25.51 -15.08
N VAL A 100 41.27 26.85 -15.10
CA VAL A 100 42.43 27.73 -15.08
C VAL A 100 42.54 28.40 -13.74
N TYR A 101 43.72 28.27 -13.10
CA TYR A 101 44.04 28.89 -11.81
C TYR A 101 45.23 29.80 -11.99
N ARG A 102 45.04 31.13 -11.68
CA ARG A 102 46.10 32.15 -11.85
C ARG A 102 46.24 32.94 -10.55
N LYS A 103 47.43 32.97 -9.96
CA LYS A 103 47.76 33.89 -8.87
C LYS A 103 47.85 35.31 -9.37
N ILE A 104 47.14 36.25 -8.76
CA ILE A 104 47.19 37.68 -9.06
C ILE A 104 47.39 38.47 -7.79
N TYR A 105 47.98 39.64 -7.89
CA TYR A 105 48.14 40.60 -6.79
C TYR A 105 47.37 41.87 -7.13
N VAL A 106 46.31 42.18 -6.44
CA VAL A 106 45.43 43.33 -6.65
C VAL A 106 45.89 44.50 -5.81
N ARG A 107 46.37 45.58 -6.47
CA ARG A 107 46.75 46.87 -5.80
C ARG A 107 45.78 47.99 -6.15
N ASP A 108 45.22 47.92 -7.37
CA ASP A 108 44.25 48.81 -7.99
C ASP A 108 43.33 47.97 -8.88
N ASN A 109 42.51 48.59 -9.78
CA ASN A 109 41.72 47.86 -10.76
C ASN A 109 42.67 47.04 -11.66
N TYR A 110 42.42 45.72 -11.70
CA TYR A 110 43.28 44.75 -12.33
C TYR A 110 42.65 44.18 -13.59
N ASP A 111 43.41 44.22 -14.70
CA ASP A 111 43.00 43.54 -15.93
C ASP A 111 43.80 42.25 -16.08
N ALA A 112 43.15 41.11 -15.88
CA ALA A 112 43.73 39.80 -16.07
C ALA A 112 43.90 39.42 -17.57
N LYS A 113 43.48 40.31 -18.47
CA LYS A 113 43.52 40.12 -19.93
C LYS A 113 42.80 38.87 -20.38
N THR A 114 43.21 38.30 -21.51
CA THR A 114 42.61 37.10 -22.08
C THR A 114 43.15 35.84 -21.39
N ILE A 115 42.21 35.02 -20.96
CA ILE A 115 42.43 33.67 -20.39
C ILE A 115 41.94 32.66 -21.42
N LEU A 116 42.83 31.79 -21.86
CA LEU A 116 42.53 30.72 -22.80
C LEU A 116 42.21 29.44 -22.02
N MET A 117 41.05 28.88 -22.27
CA MET A 117 40.64 27.60 -21.67
C MET A 117 40.83 26.48 -22.70
N GLN A 118 41.44 25.40 -22.29
CA GLN A 118 41.62 24.20 -23.14
C GLN A 118 40.41 23.26 -22.98
N PRO A 119 39.80 22.83 -24.11
CA PRO A 119 38.83 21.76 -24.07
C PRO A 119 39.44 20.50 -23.44
N ASP A 120 38.69 19.80 -22.62
CA ASP A 120 39.12 18.57 -21.95
C ASP A 120 38.15 17.41 -22.23
N ASP A 121 38.50 16.59 -23.23
CA ASP A 121 37.74 15.42 -23.64
C ASP A 121 37.62 14.33 -22.55
N LYS A 122 38.42 14.43 -21.46
CA LYS A 122 38.40 13.48 -20.36
C LYS A 122 37.39 13.84 -19.25
N VAL A 123 36.98 15.10 -19.18
CA VAL A 123 36.03 15.57 -18.11
C VAL A 123 34.60 15.03 -18.32
N LEU A 124 34.23 14.68 -19.56
CA LEU A 124 32.91 14.05 -19.81
C LEU A 124 32.74 12.62 -19.24
N LYS A 125 33.81 11.99 -18.75
CA LYS A 125 33.75 10.66 -18.12
C LYS A 125 33.84 10.65 -16.59
N ALA A 126 34.13 11.77 -15.94
CA ALA A 126 34.45 11.79 -14.50
C ALA A 126 33.59 12.70 -13.60
N ALA A 127 32.57 13.35 -14.11
CA ALA A 127 31.68 14.14 -13.28
C ALA A 127 30.42 13.35 -12.88
N SER A 128 30.58 12.11 -12.44
CA SER A 128 29.67 11.47 -11.52
C SER A 128 30.09 11.89 -10.11
N VAL A 129 29.89 13.13 -9.74
CA VAL A 129 29.82 13.51 -8.34
C VAL A 129 28.54 12.91 -7.81
N SER A 130 28.64 11.72 -7.26
CA SER A 130 27.62 11.17 -6.36
C SER A 130 27.69 11.94 -5.03
N ALA A 131 27.22 13.19 -5.04
CA ALA A 131 26.70 13.74 -3.81
C ALA A 131 25.54 12.82 -3.44
N VAL A 132 25.72 11.99 -2.40
CA VAL A 132 24.65 11.21 -1.81
C VAL A 132 23.55 12.22 -1.51
N GLY A 133 22.53 12.27 -2.36
CA GLY A 133 21.43 13.21 -2.22
C GLY A 133 20.74 12.97 -0.88
N THR A 134 20.04 13.95 -0.35
CA THR A 134 19.25 13.73 0.86
C THR A 134 18.31 12.55 0.60
N PRO A 135 18.32 11.47 1.38
CA PRO A 135 17.58 10.24 1.07
C PRO A 135 16.10 10.45 0.85
N MET A 136 15.55 11.44 1.51
CA MET A 136 14.15 11.79 1.46
C MET A 136 13.99 13.30 1.45
N GLU A 137 13.25 13.83 0.50
CA GLU A 137 12.98 15.26 0.33
C GLU A 137 11.47 15.49 0.20
N MET A 138 10.98 16.59 0.76
CA MET A 138 9.60 17.06 0.56
C MET A 138 9.60 18.28 -0.34
N LYS A 139 8.79 18.24 -1.40
CA LYS A 139 8.50 19.41 -2.25
C LYS A 139 6.98 19.62 -2.30
N GLY A 140 6.47 20.56 -1.53
CA GLY A 140 5.03 20.75 -1.38
C GLY A 140 4.37 19.47 -0.83
N ASP A 141 3.43 18.89 -1.58
CA ASP A 141 2.70 17.67 -1.22
C ASP A 141 3.42 16.38 -1.64
N THR A 142 4.58 16.47 -2.29
CA THR A 142 5.32 15.34 -2.84
C THR A 142 6.45 14.91 -1.91
N LEU A 143 6.42 13.66 -1.48
CA LEU A 143 7.53 13.00 -0.79
C LEU A 143 8.44 12.34 -1.83
N ILE A 144 9.70 12.73 -1.88
CA ILE A 144 10.68 12.27 -2.85
C ILE A 144 11.75 11.45 -2.12
N TYR A 145 11.91 10.21 -2.51
CA TYR A 145 13.03 9.37 -2.11
C TYR A 145 14.09 9.39 -3.19
N ASN A 146 15.32 9.63 -2.83
CA ASN A 146 16.46 9.57 -3.73
C ASN A 146 16.99 8.13 -3.78
N ALA A 147 16.80 7.43 -4.88
CA ALA A 147 17.14 6.01 -4.99
C ALA A 147 18.63 5.71 -4.73
N SER A 148 19.53 6.63 -5.10
CA SER A 148 20.97 6.50 -4.87
C SER A 148 21.37 6.47 -3.40
N SER A 149 20.49 6.91 -2.50
CA SER A 149 20.71 6.87 -1.04
C SER A 149 20.41 5.50 -0.43
N PHE A 150 19.79 4.60 -1.18
CA PHE A 150 19.43 3.24 -0.76
C PHE A 150 20.21 2.24 -1.60
N ARG A 151 21.07 1.48 -0.95
CA ARG A 151 21.93 0.57 -1.70
C ARG A 151 21.15 -0.66 -2.16
N VAL A 152 21.23 -0.93 -3.45
CA VAL A 152 20.63 -2.09 -4.09
C VAL A 152 21.73 -2.91 -4.77
N MET A 153 21.53 -4.22 -4.85
CA MET A 153 22.36 -5.08 -5.68
C MET A 153 21.99 -4.90 -7.16
N SER A 154 22.88 -5.29 -8.03
CA SER A 154 22.67 -5.12 -9.48
C SER A 154 21.52 -5.97 -10.04
N ASN A 155 21.07 -6.97 -9.27
CA ASN A 155 19.94 -7.86 -9.58
C ASN A 155 18.66 -7.55 -8.81
N ASP A 156 18.64 -6.49 -7.96
CA ASP A 156 17.45 -6.09 -7.21
C ASP A 156 16.43 -5.44 -8.14
N ASN A 157 15.15 -5.61 -7.83
CA ASN A 157 14.01 -4.99 -8.51
C ASN A 157 13.47 -3.78 -7.71
N LEU A 158 12.40 -3.15 -8.21
CA LEU A 158 11.79 -2.00 -7.55
C LEU A 158 11.26 -2.35 -6.15
N ALA A 159 10.66 -3.55 -5.96
CA ALA A 159 10.19 -3.99 -4.66
C ALA A 159 11.33 -4.04 -3.64
N ASP A 160 12.52 -4.54 -4.03
CA ASP A 160 13.68 -4.62 -3.15
C ASP A 160 14.22 -3.23 -2.77
N LEU A 161 14.16 -2.28 -3.71
CA LEU A 161 14.50 -0.88 -3.44
C LEU A 161 13.51 -0.25 -2.46
N LEU A 162 12.20 -0.40 -2.70
CA LEU A 162 11.15 0.20 -1.88
C LEU A 162 11.16 -0.33 -0.45
N LYS A 163 11.41 -1.62 -0.23
CA LYS A 163 11.58 -2.23 1.11
C LYS A 163 12.70 -1.61 1.93
N LYS A 164 13.65 -0.92 1.29
CA LYS A 164 14.76 -0.21 1.96
C LYS A 164 14.43 1.25 2.29
N MET A 165 13.29 1.77 1.79
CA MET A 165 12.87 3.16 1.99
C MET A 165 12.10 3.32 3.31
N PRO A 166 12.42 4.32 4.14
CA PRO A 166 11.72 4.54 5.40
C PRO A 166 10.22 4.81 5.21
N GLY A 167 9.38 4.10 5.97
CA GLY A 167 7.93 4.25 5.93
C GLY A 167 7.26 3.67 4.69
N VAL A 168 7.98 2.88 3.88
CA VAL A 168 7.43 2.13 2.75
C VAL A 168 7.31 0.66 3.12
N GLU A 169 6.14 0.11 2.91
CA GLU A 169 5.81 -1.30 3.08
C GLU A 169 5.40 -1.87 1.72
N VAL A 170 5.92 -3.03 1.38
CA VAL A 170 5.62 -3.72 0.12
C VAL A 170 5.11 -5.12 0.44
N GLY A 171 3.84 -5.35 0.12
CA GLY A 171 3.18 -6.65 0.26
C GLY A 171 3.55 -7.62 -0.87
N GLU A 172 3.33 -8.89 -0.63
CA GLU A 172 3.59 -9.96 -1.63
C GLU A 172 2.60 -9.93 -2.79
N ASP A 173 1.40 -9.47 -2.52
CA ASP A 173 0.34 -9.22 -3.50
C ASP A 173 0.61 -8.03 -4.42
N GLY A 174 1.69 -7.26 -4.17
CA GLY A 174 2.02 -6.03 -4.89
C GLY A 174 1.42 -4.76 -4.27
N THR A 175 0.76 -4.88 -3.12
CA THR A 175 0.29 -3.72 -2.36
C THR A 175 1.48 -2.93 -1.83
N VAL A 176 1.49 -1.63 -2.06
CA VAL A 176 2.49 -0.71 -1.51
C VAL A 176 1.80 0.26 -0.58
N LYS A 177 2.32 0.38 0.64
CA LYS A 177 1.87 1.40 1.58
C LYS A 177 3.00 2.38 1.86
N VAL A 178 2.68 3.64 1.93
CA VAL A 178 3.63 4.69 2.34
C VAL A 178 3.04 5.44 3.51
N ASN A 179 3.72 5.33 4.66
CA ASN A 179 3.25 5.89 5.94
C ASN A 179 1.82 5.40 6.27
N GLY A 180 1.59 4.09 6.19
CA GLY A 180 0.31 3.42 6.50
C GLY A 180 -0.81 3.61 5.48
N LYS A 181 -0.64 4.47 4.45
CA LYS A 181 -1.62 4.65 3.37
C LYS A 181 -1.21 3.89 2.13
N GLU A 182 -2.16 3.20 1.55
CA GLU A 182 -1.97 2.45 0.31
C GLU A 182 -1.74 3.35 -0.89
N VAL A 183 -0.85 2.91 -1.78
CA VAL A 183 -0.57 3.51 -3.08
C VAL A 183 -1.53 2.90 -4.10
N SER A 184 -2.42 3.71 -4.65
CA SER A 184 -3.44 3.24 -5.61
C SER A 184 -2.82 2.79 -6.93
N LYS A 185 -1.78 3.49 -7.40
CA LYS A 185 -1.06 3.10 -8.61
C LYS A 185 0.39 3.54 -8.63
N ILE A 186 1.21 2.79 -9.37
CA ILE A 186 2.61 3.12 -9.64
C ILE A 186 2.73 3.64 -11.08
N THR A 187 3.37 4.81 -11.24
CA THR A 187 3.70 5.38 -12.54
C THR A 187 5.21 5.38 -12.75
N VAL A 188 5.64 5.38 -14.00
CA VAL A 188 7.06 5.50 -14.37
C VAL A 188 7.21 6.72 -15.29
N GLY A 189 7.93 7.74 -14.78
CA GLY A 189 8.08 9.01 -15.51
C GLY A 189 6.75 9.74 -15.74
N GLY A 190 5.82 9.66 -14.80
CA GLY A 190 4.49 10.27 -14.88
C GLY A 190 3.47 9.53 -15.73
N ARG A 191 3.85 8.38 -16.33
CA ARG A 191 2.97 7.52 -17.12
C ARG A 191 2.56 6.30 -16.31
N THR A 192 1.32 5.89 -16.44
CA THR A 192 0.83 4.68 -15.79
C THR A 192 1.57 3.46 -16.36
N PHE A 193 2.10 2.63 -15.50
CA PHE A 193 2.87 1.46 -15.89
C PHE A 193 2.07 0.23 -15.50
N PHE A 194 1.74 -0.64 -16.46
CA PHE A 194 0.86 -1.79 -16.29
C PHE A 194 -0.45 -1.49 -15.54
N LEU A 195 -1.19 -0.47 -16.00
CA LEU A 195 -2.48 0.05 -15.52
C LEU A 195 -3.12 -0.76 -14.36
N GLY A 196 -2.72 -0.40 -13.10
CA GLY A 196 -3.25 -1.02 -11.87
C GLY A 196 -2.66 -2.38 -11.49
N ASP A 197 -1.71 -2.95 -12.25
CA ASP A 197 -0.91 -4.10 -11.79
C ASP A 197 0.40 -3.62 -11.17
N ASN A 198 0.32 -3.17 -9.92
CA ASN A 198 1.50 -2.73 -9.18
C ASN A 198 2.53 -3.86 -9.03
N LYS A 199 2.08 -5.12 -8.92
CA LYS A 199 2.96 -6.28 -8.77
C LYS A 199 3.80 -6.50 -10.02
N ALA A 200 3.22 -6.35 -11.21
CA ALA A 200 3.98 -6.43 -12.46
C ALA A 200 5.10 -5.38 -12.50
N THR A 201 4.82 -4.15 -12.04
CA THR A 201 5.81 -3.06 -11.96
C THR A 201 6.91 -3.36 -10.94
N LEU A 202 6.53 -3.79 -9.73
CA LEU A 202 7.44 -4.04 -8.62
C LEU A 202 8.42 -5.18 -8.91
N ASP A 203 7.93 -6.26 -9.48
CA ASP A 203 8.71 -7.48 -9.71
C ASP A 203 9.65 -7.37 -10.92
N ASN A 204 9.32 -6.50 -11.89
CA ASN A 204 10.03 -6.48 -13.18
C ASN A 204 10.86 -5.21 -13.42
N LEU A 205 10.62 -4.08 -12.74
CA LEU A 205 11.42 -2.88 -12.94
C LEU A 205 12.74 -2.97 -12.16
N PRO A 206 13.93 -2.93 -12.84
CA PRO A 206 15.21 -3.03 -12.15
C PRO A 206 15.47 -1.83 -11.23
N ALA A 207 15.86 -2.06 -9.97
CA ALA A 207 16.17 -0.99 -9.02
C ALA A 207 17.28 -0.05 -9.50
N LYS A 208 18.25 -0.57 -10.24
CA LYS A 208 19.44 0.15 -10.72
C LYS A 208 19.11 1.32 -11.65
N ILE A 209 18.00 1.26 -12.41
CA ILE A 209 17.61 2.31 -13.36
C ILE A 209 16.81 3.45 -12.72
N VAL A 210 16.39 3.29 -11.47
CA VAL A 210 15.60 4.27 -10.73
C VAL A 210 16.50 5.40 -10.23
N ASP A 211 16.10 6.65 -10.49
CA ASP A 211 16.73 7.86 -9.94
C ASP A 211 16.02 8.30 -8.66
N LYS A 212 14.69 8.46 -8.72
CA LYS A 212 13.86 8.90 -7.60
C LYS A 212 12.55 8.16 -7.57
N VAL A 213 11.99 8.05 -6.36
CA VAL A 213 10.62 7.61 -6.13
C VAL A 213 9.86 8.75 -5.48
N LYS A 214 8.84 9.25 -6.16
CA LYS A 214 7.98 10.33 -5.71
C LYS A 214 6.65 9.76 -5.24
N VAL A 215 6.25 10.12 -4.05
CA VAL A 215 4.92 9.77 -3.52
C VAL A 215 4.09 11.05 -3.48
N ILE A 216 3.02 11.06 -4.25
CA ILE A 216 2.21 12.23 -4.54
C ILE A 216 0.79 11.97 -4.05
N ASP A 217 0.23 12.87 -3.27
CA ASP A 217 -1.20 12.85 -2.96
C ASP A 217 -1.94 13.56 -4.11
N LYS A 218 -2.41 12.79 -5.11
CA LYS A 218 -3.04 13.27 -6.34
C LYS A 218 -4.54 13.50 -6.16
N GLU A 219 -5.06 14.59 -6.67
CA GLU A 219 -6.50 14.84 -6.76
C GLU A 219 -7.12 13.98 -7.89
N SER A 220 -8.41 13.66 -7.78
CA SER A 220 -9.15 13.02 -8.88
C SER A 220 -9.17 13.90 -10.15
N GLU A 221 -9.38 13.29 -11.30
CA GLU A 221 -9.45 14.01 -12.59
C GLU A 221 -10.51 15.13 -12.56
N SER A 222 -11.67 14.86 -11.96
CA SER A 222 -12.75 15.83 -11.78
C SER A 222 -12.35 16.97 -10.83
N ALA A 223 -11.62 16.67 -9.74
CA ALA A 223 -11.15 17.67 -8.79
C ALA A 223 -10.07 18.58 -9.38
N GLU A 224 -9.10 18.02 -10.12
CA GLU A 224 -8.11 18.81 -10.86
C GLU A 224 -8.77 19.74 -11.89
N PHE A 225 -9.77 19.24 -12.59
CA PHE A 225 -10.47 20.01 -13.62
C PHE A 225 -11.33 21.13 -13.03
N THR A 226 -12.11 20.83 -11.99
CA THR A 226 -13.06 21.79 -11.40
C THR A 226 -12.41 22.74 -10.39
N GLY A 227 -11.27 22.36 -9.79
CA GLY A 227 -10.63 23.09 -8.69
C GLY A 227 -11.32 22.88 -7.34
N ILE A 228 -12.34 22.04 -7.26
CA ILE A 228 -12.94 21.59 -6.00
C ILE A 228 -12.11 20.44 -5.46
N LYS A 229 -11.38 20.70 -4.36
CA LYS A 229 -10.50 19.71 -3.75
C LYS A 229 -11.30 18.49 -3.27
N GLY A 230 -10.90 17.30 -3.69
CA GLY A 230 -11.49 16.02 -3.31
C GLY A 230 -10.67 15.23 -2.29
N GLU A 231 -11.01 13.98 -2.09
CA GLU A 231 -10.09 13.02 -1.49
C GLU A 231 -8.94 12.78 -2.45
N LYS A 232 -7.73 12.68 -1.89
CA LYS A 232 -6.53 12.49 -2.69
C LYS A 232 -6.16 11.02 -2.71
N GLU A 233 -5.86 10.52 -3.88
CA GLU A 233 -5.22 9.23 -4.07
C GLU A 233 -3.72 9.34 -3.86
N LYS A 234 -3.13 8.33 -3.24
CA LYS A 234 -1.69 8.24 -3.12
C LYS A 234 -1.12 7.53 -4.34
N VAL A 235 -0.39 8.26 -5.17
CA VAL A 235 0.26 7.76 -6.38
C VAL A 235 1.77 7.73 -6.16
N MET A 236 2.43 6.67 -6.58
CA MET A 236 3.88 6.57 -6.57
C MET A 236 4.42 6.74 -7.99
N ASP A 237 5.24 7.75 -8.21
CA ASP A 237 5.92 7.96 -9.50
C ASP A 237 7.39 7.62 -9.40
N VAL A 238 7.83 6.69 -10.23
CA VAL A 238 9.22 6.23 -10.32
C VAL A 238 9.91 6.97 -11.45
N GLU A 239 10.83 7.89 -11.10
CA GLU A 239 11.67 8.55 -12.09
C GLU A 239 12.86 7.67 -12.45
N LEU A 240 13.07 7.49 -13.74
CA LEU A 240 14.24 6.80 -14.26
C LEU A 240 15.43 7.78 -14.37
N LYS A 241 16.65 7.25 -14.25
CA LYS A 241 17.87 8.01 -14.56
C LYS A 241 17.84 8.52 -16.00
N GLU A 242 18.43 9.67 -16.25
CA GLU A 242 18.38 10.34 -17.56
C GLU A 242 18.79 9.44 -18.72
N GLU A 243 19.80 8.61 -18.50
CA GLU A 243 20.29 7.64 -19.48
C GLU A 243 19.25 6.58 -19.90
N TYR A 244 18.18 6.39 -19.14
CA TYR A 244 17.11 5.40 -19.40
C TYR A 244 15.81 6.02 -19.91
N LYS A 245 15.80 7.31 -20.22
CA LYS A 245 14.61 8.03 -20.71
C LYS A 245 14.46 8.03 -22.23
N SER A 246 15.45 7.56 -22.99
CA SER A 246 15.41 7.48 -24.45
C SER A 246 16.18 6.28 -24.99
N GLY A 247 15.76 5.70 -26.13
CA GLY A 247 16.33 4.52 -26.71
C GLY A 247 15.60 3.23 -26.29
N TRP A 248 16.32 2.13 -26.18
CA TRP A 248 15.76 0.87 -25.69
C TRP A 248 16.69 0.22 -24.68
N PHE A 249 16.12 -0.41 -23.70
CA PHE A 249 16.85 -1.17 -22.69
C PHE A 249 16.03 -2.36 -22.20
N GLY A 250 16.72 -3.29 -21.57
CA GLY A 250 16.08 -4.41 -20.94
C GLY A 250 17.00 -5.11 -19.96
N ASN A 251 16.42 -6.03 -19.26
CA ASN A 251 17.13 -6.98 -18.43
C ASN A 251 16.56 -8.38 -18.61
N ALA A 252 17.39 -9.38 -18.45
CA ALA A 252 16.98 -10.77 -18.35
C ALA A 252 17.67 -11.37 -17.12
N LYS A 253 16.91 -12.07 -16.28
CA LYS A 253 17.38 -12.73 -15.07
C LYS A 253 16.96 -14.19 -15.11
N LEU A 254 17.90 -15.09 -14.85
CA LEU A 254 17.63 -16.50 -14.65
C LEU A 254 18.22 -16.91 -13.30
N SER A 255 17.46 -17.68 -12.54
CA SER A 255 17.91 -18.18 -11.26
C SER A 255 17.58 -19.67 -11.12
N GLY A 256 18.50 -20.41 -10.54
CA GLY A 256 18.31 -21.79 -10.20
C GLY A 256 18.84 -22.09 -8.81
N GLY A 257 18.21 -23.00 -8.11
CA GLY A 257 18.58 -23.31 -6.73
C GLY A 257 17.96 -24.59 -6.21
N THR A 258 18.13 -24.81 -4.94
CA THR A 258 17.55 -25.97 -4.24
C THR A 258 17.25 -25.62 -2.79
N THR A 259 16.20 -26.21 -2.24
CA THR A 259 15.91 -26.19 -0.80
C THR A 259 16.76 -27.22 -0.06
N ALA A 260 16.94 -27.04 1.24
CA ALA A 260 17.42 -28.08 2.12
C ALA A 260 16.36 -29.20 2.26
N TYR A 261 16.79 -30.39 2.69
CA TYR A 261 15.89 -31.48 3.02
C TYR A 261 15.54 -31.44 4.50
N GLY A 262 14.25 -31.53 4.84
CA GLY A 262 13.86 -31.54 6.24
C GLY A 262 12.41 -31.13 6.52
N LYS A 263 12.23 -30.46 7.65
CA LYS A 263 11.01 -29.77 8.03
C LYS A 263 11.30 -28.30 8.06
N ASP A 264 10.34 -27.46 7.67
CA ASP A 264 10.44 -26.01 7.87
C ASP A 264 10.43 -25.65 9.37
N GLY A 265 10.68 -24.38 9.69
CA GLY A 265 10.67 -23.88 11.06
C GLY A 265 9.33 -24.02 11.79
N ASN A 266 8.23 -24.31 11.08
CA ASN A 266 6.89 -24.59 11.63
C ASN A 266 6.62 -26.10 11.78
N GLY A 267 7.55 -26.96 11.37
CA GLY A 267 7.43 -28.42 11.47
C GLY A 267 6.72 -29.10 10.30
N PHE A 268 6.33 -28.35 9.25
CA PHE A 268 5.80 -28.94 8.01
C PHE A 268 6.92 -29.62 7.21
N LYS A 269 6.59 -30.74 6.58
CA LYS A 269 7.57 -31.45 5.74
C LYS A 269 7.91 -30.65 4.49
N GLU A 270 9.18 -30.32 4.31
CA GLU A 270 9.69 -29.83 3.04
C GLU A 270 10.11 -30.99 2.12
N LYS A 271 9.76 -30.85 0.84
CA LYS A 271 10.34 -31.69 -0.22
C LYS A 271 11.59 -30.98 -0.73
N LYS A 272 12.61 -31.78 -1.09
CA LYS A 272 13.78 -31.28 -1.82
C LYS A 272 13.31 -30.87 -3.23
N ASP A 273 13.11 -29.58 -3.46
CA ASP A 273 12.65 -29.08 -4.74
C ASP A 273 13.75 -28.31 -5.47
N LEU A 274 13.75 -28.47 -6.79
CA LEU A 274 14.53 -27.61 -7.67
C LEU A 274 13.81 -26.26 -7.77
N LEU A 275 14.48 -25.22 -7.32
CA LEU A 275 13.99 -23.85 -7.40
C LEU A 275 14.42 -23.24 -8.72
N PHE A 276 13.52 -22.55 -9.41
CA PHE A 276 13.84 -21.78 -10.60
C PHE A 276 13.03 -20.49 -10.66
N SER A 277 13.63 -19.42 -11.16
CA SER A 277 12.93 -18.24 -11.58
C SER A 277 13.57 -17.65 -12.83
N GLY A 278 12.74 -17.06 -13.68
CA GLY A 278 13.18 -16.33 -14.84
C GLY A 278 12.38 -15.07 -15.01
N SER A 279 13.02 -13.96 -15.40
CA SER A 279 12.32 -12.73 -15.78
C SER A 279 13.05 -12.04 -16.91
N ALA A 280 12.29 -11.40 -17.80
CA ALA A 280 12.80 -10.56 -18.85
C ALA A 280 11.92 -9.32 -18.98
N MET A 281 12.52 -8.16 -19.12
CA MET A 281 11.86 -6.90 -19.44
C MET A 281 12.57 -6.23 -20.58
N VAL A 282 11.80 -5.72 -21.54
CA VAL A 282 12.30 -4.89 -22.64
C VAL A 282 11.45 -3.64 -22.72
N SER A 283 12.09 -2.48 -22.66
CA SER A 283 11.45 -1.17 -22.83
C SER A 283 12.06 -0.43 -24.01
N ALA A 284 11.21 0.14 -24.84
CA ALA A 284 11.59 0.99 -25.95
C ALA A 284 10.89 2.35 -25.83
N TYR A 285 11.68 3.41 -25.85
CA TYR A 285 11.23 4.80 -25.73
C TYR A 285 11.44 5.53 -27.05
N GLY A 286 10.35 5.83 -27.73
CA GLY A 286 10.33 6.70 -28.92
C GLY A 286 9.80 8.09 -28.58
N GLU A 287 9.77 8.98 -29.58
CA GLU A 287 9.28 10.36 -29.35
C GLU A 287 7.84 10.46 -28.88
N LYS A 288 6.96 9.57 -29.35
CA LYS A 288 5.52 9.57 -29.03
C LYS A 288 5.03 8.30 -28.35
N ASN A 289 5.81 7.25 -28.39
CA ASN A 289 5.41 5.95 -27.91
C ASN A 289 6.46 5.37 -26.98
N GLN A 290 6.01 4.75 -25.93
CA GLN A 290 6.82 3.92 -25.04
C GLN A 290 6.15 2.55 -24.97
N VAL A 291 6.89 1.51 -25.25
CA VAL A 291 6.44 0.12 -25.14
C VAL A 291 7.31 -0.60 -24.13
N THR A 292 6.70 -1.29 -23.20
CA THR A 292 7.41 -2.16 -22.25
C THR A 292 6.74 -3.53 -22.25
N SER A 293 7.52 -4.56 -22.53
CA SER A 293 7.07 -5.95 -22.42
C SER A 293 7.81 -6.64 -21.29
N ILE A 294 7.09 -7.45 -20.53
CA ILE A 294 7.62 -8.29 -19.46
C ILE A 294 7.24 -9.74 -19.66
N ALA A 295 8.11 -10.63 -19.24
CA ALA A 295 7.83 -12.05 -19.05
C ALA A 295 8.54 -12.49 -17.79
N SER A 296 7.83 -13.13 -16.86
CA SER A 296 8.43 -13.63 -15.63
C SER A 296 7.76 -14.93 -15.17
N GLY A 297 8.51 -15.76 -14.46
CA GLY A 297 8.00 -16.95 -13.85
C GLY A 297 8.92 -17.46 -12.75
N TYR A 298 8.32 -18.07 -11.73
CA TYR A 298 9.01 -18.69 -10.62
C TYR A 298 8.17 -19.83 -10.04
N ASN A 299 8.84 -20.78 -9.43
CA ASN A 299 8.19 -21.87 -8.69
C ASN A 299 8.40 -21.78 -7.17
N PHE A 300 8.87 -20.62 -6.69
CA PHE A 300 9.03 -20.35 -5.28
C PHE A 300 8.78 -18.86 -5.01
N MET A 301 8.32 -18.57 -3.81
CA MET A 301 8.15 -17.18 -3.40
C MET A 301 9.50 -16.53 -3.11
N ALA A 302 9.73 -15.33 -3.63
CA ALA A 302 10.92 -14.55 -3.28
C ALA A 302 10.84 -14.17 -1.80
N PRO A 303 11.91 -14.36 -1.01
CA PRO A 303 11.87 -14.01 0.41
C PRO A 303 11.97 -12.52 0.63
N GLY A 304 11.29 -12.06 1.64
CA GLY A 304 11.37 -10.71 2.15
C GLY A 304 10.05 -9.97 2.30
N SER A 305 8.95 -10.61 2.02
CA SER A 305 7.62 -10.06 2.15
C SER A 305 7.06 -10.30 3.55
N GLY A 306 7.11 -9.27 4.38
CA GLY A 306 6.38 -9.25 5.65
C GLY A 306 4.88 -9.25 5.41
N MET A 307 4.20 -10.15 6.09
CA MET A 307 2.78 -10.43 5.99
C MET A 307 1.91 -9.27 6.49
N PHE A 308 1.10 -8.68 5.62
CA PHE A 308 -0.15 -8.02 6.00
C PHE A 308 -1.23 -8.32 4.96
N VAL A 309 -2.20 -9.13 5.36
CA VAL A 309 -3.45 -9.28 4.62
C VAL A 309 -4.29 -8.05 4.93
N MET A 310 -4.53 -7.20 3.95
CA MET A 310 -5.65 -6.28 4.00
C MET A 310 -6.79 -6.89 3.18
N TYR A 311 -7.91 -7.05 3.85
CA TYR A 311 -9.19 -7.28 3.21
C TYR A 311 -9.52 -6.00 2.46
N ASP A 312 -9.38 -6.00 1.13
CA ASP A 312 -9.91 -4.93 0.30
C ASP A 312 -11.43 -5.07 0.34
N GLY A 313 -12.09 -4.08 0.96
CA GLY A 313 -13.53 -4.04 1.05
C GLY A 313 -14.26 -3.82 -0.29
N ASN A 314 -13.54 -3.76 -1.39
CA ASN A 314 -14.09 -3.93 -2.71
C ASN A 314 -14.29 -5.42 -2.94
N GLU A 315 -15.54 -5.85 -2.98
CA GLU A 315 -15.95 -7.20 -3.40
C GLU A 315 -15.45 -7.42 -4.83
N SER A 316 -14.18 -7.81 -4.96
CA SER A 316 -13.61 -8.22 -6.24
C SER A 316 -14.34 -9.48 -6.68
N GLU A 317 -15.01 -9.42 -7.82
CA GLU A 317 -15.71 -10.57 -8.41
C GLU A 317 -14.75 -11.68 -8.82
N ILE A 318 -13.46 -11.36 -8.92
CA ILE A 318 -12.40 -12.30 -9.27
C ILE A 318 -11.94 -12.98 -7.98
N PRO A 319 -11.99 -14.32 -7.88
CA PRO A 319 -11.50 -15.04 -6.73
C PRO A 319 -9.99 -14.86 -6.55
N SER A 320 -9.51 -15.05 -5.33
CA SER A 320 -8.09 -15.03 -4.99
C SER A 320 -7.66 -16.38 -4.44
N LEU A 321 -6.43 -16.77 -4.74
CA LEU A 321 -5.80 -17.94 -4.11
C LEU A 321 -5.47 -17.66 -2.64
N PRO A 322 -5.28 -18.73 -1.82
CA PRO A 322 -4.79 -18.58 -0.47
C PRO A 322 -3.53 -17.74 -0.43
N TYR A 323 -3.52 -16.68 0.39
CA TYR A 323 -2.46 -15.68 0.39
C TYR A 323 -1.11 -16.22 0.92
N ASN A 324 -1.14 -17.09 1.93
CA ASN A 324 0.05 -17.69 2.53
C ASN A 324 0.33 -19.05 1.88
N GLY A 325 1.56 -19.54 2.02
CA GLY A 325 2.01 -20.82 1.45
C GLY A 325 3.00 -20.63 0.33
N MET A 326 3.14 -21.67 -0.47
CA MET A 326 4.07 -21.71 -1.61
C MET A 326 3.34 -21.28 -2.89
N HIS A 327 3.88 -20.30 -3.60
CA HIS A 327 3.31 -19.83 -4.85
C HIS A 327 4.24 -20.11 -6.03
N LYS A 328 3.66 -20.59 -7.14
CA LYS A 328 4.27 -20.66 -8.46
C LYS A 328 3.52 -19.70 -9.35
N ARG A 329 4.21 -18.89 -10.11
CA ARG A 329 3.57 -17.89 -10.97
C ARG A 329 4.28 -17.74 -12.30
N TRP A 330 3.49 -17.55 -13.34
CA TRP A 330 3.93 -17.13 -14.67
C TRP A 330 3.16 -15.88 -15.07
N GLN A 331 3.84 -14.96 -15.72
CA GLN A 331 3.23 -13.71 -16.15
C GLN A 331 3.90 -13.22 -17.44
N VAL A 332 3.08 -12.82 -18.39
CA VAL A 332 3.51 -12.13 -19.62
C VAL A 332 2.62 -10.91 -19.81
N GLY A 333 3.22 -9.77 -20.13
CA GLY A 333 2.45 -8.55 -20.31
C GLY A 333 3.17 -7.54 -21.20
N THR A 334 2.37 -6.66 -21.79
CA THR A 334 2.85 -5.52 -22.56
C THR A 334 2.10 -4.27 -22.16
N ASN A 335 2.84 -3.20 -21.92
CA ASN A 335 2.32 -1.87 -21.65
C ASN A 335 2.72 -0.91 -22.77
N LEU A 336 1.76 -0.16 -23.30
CA LEU A 336 1.92 0.87 -24.31
C LEU A 336 1.53 2.22 -23.70
N ASN A 337 2.43 3.19 -23.73
CA ASN A 337 2.12 4.59 -23.49
C ASN A 337 2.29 5.35 -24.81
N SER A 338 1.30 6.10 -25.24
CA SER A 338 1.30 6.72 -26.56
C SER A 338 0.73 8.13 -26.56
N ASP A 339 1.39 8.99 -27.31
CA ASP A 339 0.97 10.32 -27.67
C ASP A 339 0.62 10.45 -29.18
N ALA A 340 0.47 9.32 -29.86
CA ALA A 340 0.21 9.29 -31.30
C ALA A 340 -1.20 9.80 -31.66
N ILE A 341 -2.18 9.59 -30.79
CA ILE A 341 -3.54 10.12 -30.99
C ILE A 341 -3.52 11.63 -30.70
N LYS A 342 -3.81 12.43 -31.74
CA LYS A 342 -3.79 13.89 -31.63
C LYS A 342 -4.74 14.39 -30.53
N GLY A 343 -4.19 15.10 -29.56
CA GLY A 343 -4.96 15.70 -28.46
C GLY A 343 -5.18 14.77 -27.25
N PHE A 344 -4.70 13.52 -27.30
CA PHE A 344 -4.81 12.57 -26.20
C PHE A 344 -3.47 12.00 -25.78
N THR A 345 -3.37 11.63 -24.52
CA THR A 345 -2.46 10.61 -24.03
C THR A 345 -3.24 9.30 -23.94
N THR A 346 -2.61 8.22 -24.34
CA THR A 346 -3.19 6.88 -24.30
C THR A 346 -2.22 5.94 -23.62
N ASP A 347 -2.67 5.27 -22.58
CA ASP A 347 -1.93 4.21 -21.91
C ASP A 347 -2.76 2.92 -22.03
N ALA A 348 -2.14 1.81 -22.37
CA ALA A 348 -2.82 0.51 -22.50
C ALA A 348 -1.93 -0.61 -21.98
N SER A 349 -2.53 -1.61 -21.37
CA SER A 349 -1.82 -2.80 -20.89
C SER A 349 -2.63 -4.07 -21.18
N VAL A 350 -1.88 -5.12 -21.51
CA VAL A 350 -2.38 -6.47 -21.64
C VAL A 350 -1.50 -7.35 -20.77
N VAL A 351 -2.11 -8.13 -19.88
CA VAL A 351 -1.39 -9.00 -18.95
C VAL A 351 -2.11 -10.35 -18.89
N TYR A 352 -1.36 -11.42 -19.04
CA TYR A 352 -1.78 -12.77 -18.69
C TYR A 352 -0.94 -13.26 -17.52
N SER A 353 -1.56 -13.86 -16.53
CA SER A 353 -0.88 -14.47 -15.39
C SER A 353 -1.53 -15.82 -15.06
N SER A 354 -0.69 -16.76 -14.70
CA SER A 354 -1.08 -18.08 -14.16
C SER A 354 -0.41 -18.24 -12.82
N GLU A 355 -1.16 -18.53 -11.79
CA GLU A 355 -0.68 -18.68 -10.42
C GLU A 355 -1.20 -19.97 -9.82
N ASN A 356 -0.32 -20.70 -9.14
CA ASN A 356 -0.64 -21.88 -8.35
C ASN A 356 -0.22 -21.62 -6.91
N ALA A 357 -1.10 -21.91 -5.96
CA ALA A 357 -0.81 -21.84 -4.53
C ALA A 357 -0.87 -23.24 -3.90
N ASP A 358 0.07 -23.54 -3.01
CA ASP A 358 0.14 -24.74 -2.18
C ASP A 358 0.31 -24.27 -0.73
N LYS A 359 -0.77 -24.34 0.04
CA LYS A 359 -0.80 -23.92 1.43
C LYS A 359 -1.08 -25.11 2.32
N HIS A 360 -0.21 -25.35 3.28
CA HIS A 360 -0.46 -26.22 4.41
C HIS A 360 -0.50 -25.33 5.67
N SER A 361 -1.60 -25.33 6.38
CA SER A 361 -1.78 -24.53 7.58
C SER A 361 -2.26 -25.36 8.75
N ARG A 362 -1.76 -24.99 9.93
CA ARG A 362 -2.23 -25.48 11.22
C ARG A 362 -2.72 -24.30 12.05
N THR A 363 -3.87 -24.46 12.66
CA THR A 363 -4.47 -23.46 13.51
C THR A 363 -4.80 -24.07 14.87
N ASP A 364 -4.26 -23.46 15.93
CA ASP A 364 -4.60 -23.78 17.32
C ASP A 364 -5.43 -22.61 17.86
N ARG A 365 -6.68 -22.88 18.27
CA ARG A 365 -7.63 -21.87 18.71
C ARG A 365 -8.16 -22.22 20.10
N THR A 366 -8.20 -21.22 20.96
CA THR A 366 -8.89 -21.29 22.25
C THR A 366 -10.10 -20.36 22.20
N SER A 367 -11.30 -20.93 22.22
CA SER A 367 -12.57 -20.19 22.31
C SER A 367 -13.00 -20.12 23.75
N PHE A 368 -13.28 -18.90 24.21
CA PHE A 368 -13.66 -18.65 25.62
C PHE A 368 -15.13 -18.95 25.84
N LYS A 369 -15.45 -19.83 26.79
CA LYS A 369 -16.80 -20.20 27.19
C LYS A 369 -16.93 -20.08 28.69
N GLU A 370 -18.15 -19.84 29.19
CA GLU A 370 -18.45 -19.73 30.64
C GLU A 370 -18.26 -21.08 31.34
N ASP A 371 -18.54 -22.19 30.67
CA ASP A 371 -18.50 -23.57 31.19
C ASP A 371 -17.15 -24.29 30.90
N GLY A 372 -16.12 -23.58 30.44
CA GLY A 372 -14.80 -24.10 30.15
C GLY A 372 -14.35 -23.77 28.74
N ASP A 373 -13.05 -23.57 28.54
CA ASP A 373 -12.48 -23.19 27.24
C ASP A 373 -12.52 -24.36 26.26
N LEU A 374 -12.90 -24.04 25.01
CA LEU A 374 -12.87 -24.98 23.89
C LEU A 374 -11.56 -24.82 23.11
N PHE A 375 -10.80 -25.89 22.94
CA PHE A 375 -9.54 -25.95 22.22
C PHE A 375 -9.75 -26.66 20.88
N ASP A 376 -9.64 -25.92 19.79
CA ASP A 376 -9.71 -26.44 18.44
C ASP A 376 -8.31 -26.50 17.84
N THR A 377 -7.94 -27.64 17.30
CA THR A 377 -6.80 -27.79 16.40
C THR A 377 -7.31 -28.13 15.01
N SER A 378 -6.90 -27.37 14.01
CA SER A 378 -7.27 -27.59 12.61
C SER A 378 -6.03 -27.65 11.75
N ASP A 379 -5.90 -28.71 10.98
CA ASP A 379 -4.91 -28.86 9.90
C ASP A 379 -5.62 -28.75 8.56
N GLU A 380 -5.15 -27.87 7.68
CA GLU A 380 -5.76 -27.62 6.38
C GLU A 380 -4.70 -27.59 5.28
N ILE A 381 -4.99 -28.26 4.17
CA ILE A 381 -4.19 -28.24 2.96
C ILE A 381 -5.03 -27.67 1.84
N GLU A 382 -4.56 -26.60 1.22
CA GLU A 382 -5.22 -25.90 0.12
C GLU A 382 -4.28 -25.88 -1.09
N ASN A 383 -4.77 -26.39 -2.23
CA ASN A 383 -4.09 -26.35 -3.51
C ASN A 383 -4.99 -25.68 -4.54
N GLY A 384 -4.55 -24.58 -5.12
CA GLY A 384 -5.36 -23.84 -6.06
C GLY A 384 -4.59 -23.32 -7.26
N ASN A 385 -5.32 -23.06 -8.33
CA ASN A 385 -4.84 -22.43 -9.55
C ASN A 385 -5.71 -21.21 -9.90
N LEU A 386 -5.09 -20.18 -10.45
CA LEU A 386 -5.77 -19.02 -10.98
C LEU A 386 -5.08 -18.57 -12.26
N ASP A 387 -5.77 -18.70 -13.36
CA ASP A 387 -5.42 -18.12 -14.65
C ASP A 387 -6.20 -16.82 -14.83
N LYS A 388 -5.51 -15.76 -15.21
CA LYS A 388 -6.12 -14.44 -15.37
C LYS A 388 -5.58 -13.73 -16.61
N PHE A 389 -6.50 -13.21 -17.43
CA PHE A 389 -6.18 -12.35 -18.55
C PHE A 389 -6.85 -10.98 -18.33
N THR A 390 -6.08 -9.90 -18.44
CA THR A 390 -6.57 -8.55 -18.19
C THR A 390 -6.12 -7.61 -19.31
N VAL A 391 -7.06 -6.82 -19.80
CA VAL A 391 -6.83 -5.70 -20.74
C VAL A 391 -7.34 -4.42 -20.08
N ARG A 392 -6.52 -3.38 -20.05
CA ARG A 392 -6.92 -2.04 -19.59
C ARG A 392 -6.41 -0.99 -20.54
N ALA A 393 -7.13 0.11 -20.68
CA ALA A 393 -6.70 1.27 -21.44
C ALA A 393 -7.10 2.55 -20.72
N GLU A 394 -6.33 3.61 -20.88
CA GLU A 394 -6.60 4.94 -20.35
C GLU A 394 -6.49 5.94 -21.52
N PHE A 395 -7.53 6.75 -21.71
CA PHE A 395 -7.57 7.83 -22.71
C PHE A 395 -7.77 9.14 -21.98
N LYS A 396 -6.81 10.05 -22.07
CA LYS A 396 -6.86 11.32 -21.36
C LYS A 396 -6.59 12.48 -22.31
N LYS A 397 -7.50 13.47 -22.34
CA LYS A 397 -7.36 14.67 -23.15
C LYS A 397 -6.21 15.55 -22.63
N LYS A 398 -5.25 15.91 -23.49
CA LYS A 398 -4.09 16.74 -23.15
C LYS A 398 -4.46 18.18 -22.82
N ASN A 399 -5.27 18.82 -23.66
CA ASN A 399 -5.68 20.21 -23.46
C ASN A 399 -6.98 20.30 -22.66
N ARG A 400 -6.89 20.54 -21.36
CA ARG A 400 -8.00 20.59 -20.42
C ARG A 400 -8.43 22.03 -20.05
N LYS A 401 -8.06 23.05 -20.87
CA LYS A 401 -8.38 24.47 -20.58
C LYS A 401 -9.88 24.75 -20.60
N LYS A 402 -10.67 24.10 -21.46
CA LYS A 402 -12.13 24.30 -21.57
C LYS A 402 -12.91 23.02 -21.36
N THR A 403 -12.39 21.89 -21.85
CA THR A 403 -13.06 20.60 -21.78
C THR A 403 -12.09 19.53 -21.32
N SER A 404 -12.57 18.59 -20.53
CA SER A 404 -11.83 17.38 -20.16
C SER A 404 -12.56 16.15 -20.68
N LEU A 405 -11.79 15.13 -21.02
CA LEU A 405 -12.25 13.79 -21.29
C LEU A 405 -11.23 12.82 -20.71
N TYR A 406 -11.72 11.92 -19.91
CA TYR A 406 -10.98 10.79 -19.33
C TYR A 406 -11.86 9.56 -19.53
N PHE A 407 -11.28 8.47 -20.03
CA PHE A 407 -11.96 7.20 -20.18
C PHE A 407 -10.98 6.07 -19.90
N GLU A 408 -11.34 5.17 -18.99
CA GLU A 408 -10.50 4.03 -18.57
C GLU A 408 -11.34 2.73 -18.61
N PRO A 409 -11.44 2.05 -19.75
CA PRO A 409 -12.10 0.75 -19.86
C PRO A 409 -11.18 -0.38 -19.39
N SER A 410 -11.77 -1.42 -18.83
CA SER A 410 -11.11 -2.65 -18.43
C SER A 410 -11.90 -3.89 -18.81
N PHE A 411 -11.17 -4.97 -19.08
CA PHE A 411 -11.73 -6.31 -19.29
C PHE A 411 -10.82 -7.31 -18.59
N SER A 412 -11.42 -8.28 -17.90
CA SER A 412 -10.71 -9.40 -17.27
C SER A 412 -11.48 -10.70 -17.51
N TRP A 413 -10.75 -11.75 -17.77
CA TRP A 413 -11.20 -13.13 -17.74
C TRP A 413 -10.39 -13.90 -16.72
N TYR A 414 -10.99 -14.86 -16.05
CA TYR A 414 -10.31 -15.75 -15.13
C TYR A 414 -10.87 -17.18 -15.16
N ASP A 415 -9.99 -18.11 -14.81
CA ASP A 415 -10.31 -19.51 -14.49
C ASP A 415 -9.64 -19.86 -13.17
N TYR A 416 -10.37 -20.43 -12.25
CA TYR A 416 -9.98 -20.64 -10.87
C TYR A 416 -10.40 -22.04 -10.44
N ASP A 417 -9.47 -22.75 -9.78
CA ASP A 417 -9.80 -23.94 -9.01
C ASP A 417 -9.10 -23.90 -7.64
N LEU A 418 -9.75 -24.49 -6.63
CA LEU A 418 -9.22 -24.65 -5.29
C LEU A 418 -9.68 -26.00 -4.73
N ASN A 419 -8.72 -26.82 -4.36
CA ASN A 419 -8.93 -28.04 -3.58
C ASN A 419 -8.50 -27.79 -2.13
N SER A 420 -9.39 -28.01 -1.18
CA SER A 420 -9.12 -27.86 0.25
C SER A 420 -9.47 -29.16 0.99
N THR A 421 -8.55 -29.63 1.80
CA THR A 421 -8.78 -30.74 2.74
C THR A 421 -8.48 -30.27 4.15
N GLY A 422 -9.39 -30.59 5.07
CA GLY A 422 -9.29 -30.13 6.46
C GLY A 422 -9.58 -31.24 7.47
N ASN A 423 -8.85 -31.20 8.58
CA ASN A 423 -9.13 -32.01 9.76
C ASN A 423 -9.22 -31.06 10.96
N THR A 424 -10.33 -31.13 11.68
CA THR A 424 -10.52 -30.35 12.90
C THR A 424 -10.82 -31.29 14.08
N HIS A 425 -10.21 -30.98 15.21
CA HIS A 425 -10.37 -31.73 16.46
C HIS A 425 -10.62 -30.72 17.59
N SER A 426 -11.74 -30.87 18.28
CA SER A 426 -12.19 -30.00 19.37
C SER A 426 -12.17 -30.71 20.71
N LEU A 427 -11.49 -30.09 21.68
CA LEU A 427 -11.34 -30.58 23.06
C LEU A 427 -11.91 -29.57 24.06
N MET A 428 -12.57 -30.02 25.08
CA MET A 428 -13.01 -29.23 26.24
C MET A 428 -12.64 -29.95 27.52
N GLU A 429 -11.88 -29.30 28.40
CA GLU A 429 -11.31 -29.92 29.60
C GLU A 429 -10.50 -31.22 29.38
N GLY A 430 -9.91 -31.34 28.16
CA GLY A 430 -9.12 -32.49 27.72
C GLY A 430 -9.95 -33.64 27.15
N GLU A 431 -11.28 -33.56 27.14
CA GLU A 431 -12.19 -34.54 26.52
C GLU A 431 -12.54 -34.12 25.09
N GLU A 432 -12.57 -35.06 24.16
CA GLU A 432 -12.99 -34.82 22.78
C GLU A 432 -14.49 -34.48 22.75
N ARG A 433 -14.82 -33.41 22.03
CA ARG A 433 -16.19 -32.98 21.77
C ARG A 433 -16.65 -33.35 20.37
N ASN A 434 -15.82 -33.01 19.39
CA ASN A 434 -16.09 -33.38 18.01
C ASN A 434 -14.78 -33.53 17.22
N ARG A 435 -14.89 -34.29 16.13
CA ARG A 435 -13.85 -34.42 15.11
C ARG A 435 -14.48 -34.28 13.74
N SER A 436 -13.91 -33.45 12.89
CA SER A 436 -14.41 -33.23 11.54
C SER A 436 -13.31 -33.47 10.50
N VAL A 437 -13.67 -34.12 9.42
CA VAL A 437 -12.85 -34.26 8.21
C VAL A 437 -13.63 -33.64 7.06
N SER A 438 -12.99 -32.79 6.28
CA SER A 438 -13.62 -32.14 5.13
C SER A 438 -12.73 -32.21 3.89
N ASN A 439 -13.37 -32.27 2.74
CA ASN A 439 -12.73 -32.14 1.44
C ASN A 439 -13.65 -31.33 0.51
N SER A 440 -13.12 -30.30 -0.12
CA SER A 440 -13.86 -29.49 -1.07
C SER A 440 -13.02 -29.21 -2.31
N LEU A 441 -13.65 -29.29 -3.47
CA LEU A 441 -13.09 -28.87 -4.75
C LEU A 441 -14.01 -27.81 -5.34
N SER A 442 -13.51 -26.59 -5.52
CA SER A 442 -14.23 -25.49 -6.14
C SER A 442 -13.59 -25.13 -7.47
N LYS A 443 -14.39 -25.07 -8.52
CA LYS A 443 -14.00 -24.57 -9.84
C LYS A 443 -14.89 -23.40 -10.20
N LYS A 444 -14.30 -22.34 -10.72
CA LYS A 444 -15.05 -21.12 -11.08
C LYS A 444 -14.37 -20.44 -12.26
N SER A 445 -15.13 -20.10 -13.27
CA SER A 445 -14.67 -19.26 -14.37
C SER A 445 -15.55 -18.00 -14.51
N GLY A 446 -15.01 -16.95 -15.08
CA GLY A 446 -15.80 -15.76 -15.25
C GLY A 446 -15.15 -14.65 -16.06
N ILE A 447 -15.97 -13.67 -16.39
CA ILE A 447 -15.57 -12.45 -17.08
C ILE A 447 -16.00 -11.24 -16.26
N SER A 448 -15.19 -10.18 -16.33
CA SER A 448 -15.54 -8.89 -15.76
C SER A 448 -15.13 -7.78 -16.71
N THR A 449 -16.01 -6.81 -16.93
CA THR A 449 -15.69 -5.58 -17.66
C THR A 449 -16.11 -4.39 -16.83
N GLY A 450 -15.32 -3.34 -16.87
CA GLY A 450 -15.61 -2.14 -16.10
C GLY A 450 -14.94 -0.92 -16.72
N GLY A 451 -15.19 0.22 -16.13
CA GLY A 451 -14.50 1.44 -16.54
C GLY A 451 -15.10 2.71 -15.99
N ASP A 452 -14.28 3.76 -16.09
CA ASP A 452 -14.59 5.12 -15.65
C ASP A 452 -14.62 6.07 -16.86
N LEU A 453 -15.68 6.86 -16.98
CA LEU A 453 -15.80 7.94 -17.96
C LEU A 453 -16.01 9.26 -17.21
N SER A 454 -15.13 10.24 -17.43
CA SER A 454 -15.28 11.59 -16.91
C SER A 454 -15.25 12.60 -18.04
N VAL A 455 -16.31 13.38 -18.16
CA VAL A 455 -16.47 14.46 -19.15
C VAL A 455 -16.69 15.77 -18.40
N GLY A 456 -15.94 16.82 -18.77
CA GLY A 456 -16.04 18.10 -18.11
C GLY A 456 -16.03 19.26 -19.09
N ILE A 457 -16.80 20.32 -18.75
CA ILE A 457 -16.80 21.61 -19.43
C ILE A 457 -16.61 22.69 -18.38
N LYS A 458 -15.68 23.62 -18.61
CA LYS A 458 -15.45 24.79 -17.74
C LYS A 458 -15.42 26.10 -18.50
N LYS A 459 -15.41 27.22 -17.77
CA LYS A 459 -15.51 28.59 -18.32
C LYS A 459 -16.88 28.88 -18.92
N LEU A 460 -17.94 28.40 -18.30
CA LEU A 460 -19.32 28.62 -18.67
C LEU A 460 -19.76 30.02 -18.22
N GLY A 461 -19.37 31.06 -18.95
CA GLY A 461 -19.63 32.47 -18.62
C GLY A 461 -18.75 33.07 -17.48
N LYS A 462 -18.16 32.23 -16.60
CA LYS A 462 -17.20 32.60 -15.57
C LYS A 462 -16.01 31.68 -15.60
N ASP A 463 -14.81 32.16 -15.33
CA ASP A 463 -13.56 31.42 -15.49
C ASP A 463 -13.50 30.09 -14.71
N ARG A 464 -14.07 30.02 -13.51
CA ARG A 464 -14.04 28.84 -12.64
C ARG A 464 -15.36 28.07 -12.60
N ARG A 465 -16.36 28.48 -13.38
CA ARG A 465 -17.63 27.75 -13.49
C ARG A 465 -17.42 26.50 -14.31
N ALA A 466 -17.85 25.36 -13.79
CA ALA A 466 -17.62 24.07 -14.41
C ALA A 466 -18.81 23.12 -14.18
N ILE A 467 -18.98 22.20 -15.10
CA ILE A 467 -19.84 21.05 -14.97
C ILE A 467 -19.05 19.80 -15.34
N THR A 468 -19.20 18.71 -14.57
CA THR A 468 -18.63 17.39 -14.90
C THR A 468 -19.68 16.32 -14.79
N LEU A 469 -19.62 15.38 -15.71
CA LEU A 469 -20.35 14.13 -15.70
C LEU A 469 -19.32 13.00 -15.52
N ASP A 470 -19.46 12.23 -14.46
CA ASP A 470 -18.65 11.06 -14.19
C ASP A 470 -19.56 9.83 -14.22
N ILE A 471 -19.17 8.77 -14.93
CA ILE A 471 -19.88 7.50 -15.03
C ILE A 471 -18.89 6.40 -14.72
N ASP A 472 -19.24 5.50 -13.82
CA ASP A 472 -18.51 4.28 -13.54
C ASP A 472 -19.42 3.06 -13.75
N TYR A 473 -18.84 1.96 -14.24
CA TYR A 473 -19.58 0.71 -14.42
C TYR A 473 -18.70 -0.50 -14.16
N THR A 474 -19.33 -1.55 -13.65
CA THR A 474 -18.74 -2.89 -13.53
C THR A 474 -19.81 -3.92 -13.87
N LEU A 475 -19.51 -4.80 -14.81
CA LEU A 475 -20.36 -5.91 -15.19
C LEU A 475 -19.54 -7.18 -15.10
N SER A 476 -20.03 -8.19 -14.39
CA SER A 476 -19.39 -9.49 -14.31
C SER A 476 -20.38 -10.64 -14.36
N ALA A 477 -19.91 -11.75 -14.89
CA ALA A 477 -20.63 -13.01 -14.88
C ALA A 477 -19.65 -14.13 -14.60
N ASN A 478 -20.08 -15.10 -13.85
CA ASN A 478 -19.29 -16.27 -13.52
C ASN A 478 -20.19 -17.49 -13.38
N ASP A 479 -19.61 -18.64 -13.69
CA ASP A 479 -20.16 -19.96 -13.46
C ASP A 479 -19.15 -20.80 -12.71
N GLY A 480 -19.62 -21.83 -12.00
CA GLY A 480 -18.72 -22.68 -11.25
C GLY A 480 -19.40 -23.94 -10.72
N LYS A 481 -18.55 -24.87 -10.33
CA LYS A 481 -18.96 -26.13 -9.72
C LYS A 481 -18.11 -26.39 -8.48
N SER A 482 -18.76 -26.77 -7.37
CA SER A 482 -18.02 -27.24 -6.21
C SER A 482 -18.56 -28.59 -5.73
N THR A 483 -17.63 -29.47 -5.32
CA THR A 483 -17.95 -30.68 -4.58
C THR A 483 -17.50 -30.51 -3.15
N GLU A 484 -18.33 -30.90 -2.21
CA GLU A 484 -18.07 -30.75 -0.77
C GLU A 484 -18.41 -32.07 -0.06
N TYR A 485 -17.40 -32.66 0.58
CA TYR A 485 -17.58 -33.79 1.47
C TYR A 485 -17.17 -33.38 2.87
N SER A 486 -18.00 -33.66 3.87
CA SER A 486 -17.61 -33.53 5.28
C SER A 486 -18.21 -34.65 6.12
N LYS A 487 -17.43 -35.09 7.09
CA LYS A 487 -17.85 -36.07 8.11
C LYS A 487 -17.46 -35.52 9.47
N THR A 488 -18.46 -35.26 10.32
CA THR A 488 -18.28 -34.82 11.69
C THR A 488 -18.80 -35.88 12.64
N THR A 489 -17.96 -36.34 13.55
CA THR A 489 -18.32 -37.28 14.61
C THR A 489 -18.41 -36.53 15.94
N PHE A 490 -19.52 -36.68 16.63
CA PHE A 490 -19.77 -36.05 17.93
C PHE A 490 -19.51 -37.08 19.06
N ALA A 491 -18.58 -36.77 19.97
CA ALA A 491 -18.16 -37.70 20.99
C ALA A 491 -19.24 -37.92 22.04
N SER A 492 -20.12 -36.94 22.31
CA SER A 492 -21.19 -37.02 23.29
C SER A 492 -22.27 -38.05 22.94
N SER A 493 -22.64 -38.17 21.67
CA SER A 493 -23.69 -39.05 21.16
C SER A 493 -23.20 -40.22 20.36
N GLY A 494 -21.94 -40.14 19.85
CA GLY A 494 -21.42 -41.09 18.86
C GLY A 494 -22.05 -40.90 17.47
N ASN A 495 -22.90 -39.90 17.29
CA ASN A 495 -23.54 -39.63 16.00
C ASN A 495 -22.53 -39.05 14.97
N GLU A 496 -22.85 -39.29 13.72
CA GLU A 496 -22.08 -38.75 12.59
C GLU A 496 -22.98 -37.87 11.71
N ASP A 497 -22.48 -36.66 11.39
CA ASP A 497 -23.06 -35.82 10.33
C ASP A 497 -22.18 -35.97 9.07
N ILE A 498 -22.78 -36.54 8.02
CA ILE A 498 -22.09 -36.77 6.74
C ILE A 498 -22.80 -35.94 5.66
N ARG A 499 -22.02 -35.10 4.99
CA ARG A 499 -22.48 -34.30 3.84
C ARG A 499 -21.60 -34.64 2.65
N ASP A 500 -22.26 -35.00 1.54
CA ASP A 500 -21.60 -35.31 0.28
C ASP A 500 -22.42 -34.69 -0.84
N LEU A 501 -22.02 -33.48 -1.25
CA LEU A 501 -22.81 -32.59 -2.08
C LEU A 501 -22.00 -32.06 -3.26
N THR A 502 -22.68 -31.89 -4.37
CA THR A 502 -22.18 -31.11 -5.51
C THR A 502 -23.08 -29.89 -5.70
N TYR A 503 -22.45 -28.75 -5.91
CA TYR A 503 -23.13 -27.47 -6.18
C TYR A 503 -22.79 -27.00 -7.59
N ASP A 504 -23.81 -26.65 -8.35
CA ASP A 504 -23.68 -25.85 -9.55
C ASP A 504 -23.99 -24.40 -9.20
N LYS A 505 -23.06 -23.48 -9.50
CA LYS A 505 -23.07 -22.10 -9.02
C LYS A 505 -23.02 -21.12 -10.19
N ASP A 506 -23.99 -20.22 -10.28
CA ASP A 506 -24.01 -19.12 -11.22
C ASP A 506 -24.03 -17.79 -10.49
N GLY A 507 -23.32 -16.81 -11.00
CA GLY A 507 -23.29 -15.48 -10.43
C GLY A 507 -23.23 -14.39 -11.49
N SER A 508 -23.92 -13.28 -11.24
CA SER A 508 -23.78 -12.06 -12.01
C SER A 508 -23.80 -10.84 -11.13
N TYR A 509 -23.00 -9.85 -11.51
CA TYR A 509 -22.94 -8.56 -10.85
C TYR A 509 -22.97 -7.45 -11.90
N SER A 510 -23.85 -6.49 -11.70
CA SER A 510 -23.92 -5.28 -12.50
C SER A 510 -23.98 -4.09 -11.57
N ASP A 511 -23.05 -3.16 -11.71
CA ASP A 511 -22.99 -1.93 -10.94
C ASP A 511 -22.77 -0.77 -11.90
N ILE A 512 -23.67 0.20 -11.91
CA ILE A 512 -23.59 1.39 -12.76
C ILE A 512 -23.84 2.60 -11.89
N GLY A 513 -22.88 3.51 -11.85
CA GLY A 513 -22.93 4.79 -11.16
C GLY A 513 -22.82 5.96 -12.12
N GLY A 514 -23.51 7.05 -11.80
CA GLY A 514 -23.37 8.31 -12.53
C GLY A 514 -23.39 9.49 -11.57
N SER A 515 -22.57 10.50 -11.78
CA SER A 515 -22.62 11.74 -11.01
C SER A 515 -22.50 12.97 -11.88
N LEU A 516 -23.35 13.97 -11.62
CA LEU A 516 -23.34 15.27 -12.25
C LEU A 516 -22.94 16.30 -11.19
N LYS A 517 -21.81 16.96 -11.39
CA LYS A 517 -21.30 17.99 -10.51
C LYS A 517 -21.33 19.34 -11.21
N TYR A 518 -21.91 20.33 -10.55
CA TYR A 518 -21.87 21.73 -10.95
C TYR A 518 -21.08 22.57 -9.94
N VAL A 519 -20.23 23.45 -10.44
CA VAL A 519 -19.42 24.36 -9.62
C VAL A 519 -19.70 25.81 -10.01
N GLU A 520 -20.21 26.59 -9.05
CA GLU A 520 -20.42 28.02 -9.14
C GLU A 520 -19.37 28.78 -8.32
N PRO A 521 -18.48 29.55 -8.95
CA PRO A 521 -17.58 30.45 -8.25
C PRO A 521 -18.31 31.72 -7.82
N PHE A 522 -18.12 32.14 -6.56
CA PHE A 522 -18.58 33.43 -6.10
C PHE A 522 -17.48 34.19 -5.35
N GLY A 523 -17.25 35.44 -5.74
CA GLY A 523 -16.08 36.18 -5.29
C GLY A 523 -14.75 35.57 -5.73
N LYS A 524 -13.64 35.99 -5.17
CA LYS A 524 -12.29 35.57 -5.56
C LYS A 524 -11.89 34.20 -4.96
N ASN A 525 -12.40 33.89 -3.77
CA ASN A 525 -11.90 32.79 -2.95
C ASN A 525 -12.92 31.71 -2.68
N TRP A 526 -14.19 31.90 -3.01
CA TRP A 526 -15.27 30.96 -2.72
C TRP A 526 -15.74 30.21 -3.97
N ALA A 527 -16.16 29.00 -3.77
CA ALA A 527 -16.93 28.22 -4.75
C ALA A 527 -17.97 27.37 -4.02
N LEU A 528 -19.15 27.26 -4.61
CA LEU A 528 -20.18 26.32 -4.21
C LEU A 528 -20.20 25.17 -5.22
N SER A 529 -20.26 23.94 -4.72
CA SER A 529 -20.42 22.75 -5.56
C SER A 529 -21.69 22.02 -5.17
N ALA A 530 -22.51 21.70 -6.16
CA ALA A 530 -23.63 20.77 -6.04
C ALA A 530 -23.34 19.52 -6.86
N THR A 531 -23.49 18.35 -6.25
CA THR A 531 -23.33 17.05 -6.92
C THR A 531 -24.60 16.24 -6.74
N LEU A 532 -25.12 15.73 -7.83
CA LEU A 532 -26.19 14.72 -7.85
C LEU A 532 -25.59 13.44 -8.39
N SER A 533 -25.74 12.35 -7.67
CA SER A 533 -25.27 11.03 -8.13
C SER A 533 -26.34 9.97 -7.93
N SER A 534 -26.38 9.04 -8.86
CA SER A 534 -27.26 7.88 -8.82
C SER A 534 -26.46 6.62 -9.05
N ARG A 535 -26.78 5.54 -8.34
CA ARG A 535 -26.17 4.23 -8.51
C ARG A 535 -27.21 3.14 -8.49
N TYR A 536 -27.06 2.21 -9.39
CA TYR A 536 -27.85 0.99 -9.45
C TYR A 536 -26.92 -0.22 -9.48
N SER A 537 -27.10 -1.11 -8.51
CA SER A 537 -26.33 -2.35 -8.42
C SER A 537 -27.30 -3.53 -8.35
N VAL A 538 -26.98 -4.58 -9.10
CA VAL A 538 -27.69 -5.86 -9.06
C VAL A 538 -26.66 -6.95 -8.86
N ARG A 539 -26.90 -7.80 -7.88
CA ARG A 539 -26.13 -9.02 -7.67
C ARG A 539 -27.08 -10.20 -7.65
N LYS A 540 -26.83 -11.19 -8.47
CA LYS A 540 -27.58 -12.44 -8.50
C LYS A 540 -26.63 -13.60 -8.29
N SER A 541 -27.04 -14.57 -7.49
CA SER A 541 -26.27 -15.78 -7.22
C SER A 541 -27.23 -16.96 -7.05
N THR A 542 -26.95 -18.03 -7.76
CA THR A 542 -27.65 -19.30 -7.63
C THR A 542 -26.64 -20.38 -7.24
N SER A 543 -27.05 -21.29 -6.38
CA SER A 543 -26.26 -22.44 -5.96
C SER A 543 -27.19 -23.63 -5.81
N ASP A 544 -27.18 -24.52 -6.77
CA ASP A 544 -28.02 -25.70 -6.80
C ASP A 544 -27.26 -26.92 -6.28
N ALA A 545 -27.70 -27.47 -5.16
CA ALA A 545 -27.09 -28.59 -4.49
C ALA A 545 -27.69 -29.92 -4.94
N THR A 546 -26.82 -30.91 -5.17
CA THR A 546 -27.18 -32.28 -5.52
C THR A 546 -26.47 -33.25 -4.56
N ASN A 547 -27.18 -34.22 -4.04
CA ASN A 547 -26.61 -35.30 -3.23
C ASN A 547 -25.80 -36.24 -4.12
N ASN A 548 -24.53 -36.48 -3.80
CA ASN A 548 -23.66 -37.33 -4.60
C ASN A 548 -23.99 -38.82 -4.45
N VAL A 549 -24.68 -39.22 -3.37
CA VAL A 549 -25.03 -40.62 -3.08
C VAL A 549 -26.12 -41.13 -4.03
N ASP A 550 -27.16 -40.33 -4.28
CA ASP A 550 -28.34 -40.78 -5.03
C ASP A 550 -28.69 -39.86 -6.23
N GLY A 551 -27.92 -38.79 -6.42
CA GLY A 551 -28.13 -37.81 -7.50
C GLY A 551 -29.41 -36.93 -7.35
N SER A 552 -30.04 -36.97 -6.19
CA SER A 552 -31.23 -36.17 -5.91
C SER A 552 -30.88 -34.70 -5.71
N VAL A 553 -31.76 -33.78 -6.18
CA VAL A 553 -31.62 -32.35 -5.89
C VAL A 553 -31.88 -32.10 -4.40
N ASN A 554 -30.95 -31.44 -3.76
CA ASN A 554 -31.07 -31.08 -2.34
C ASN A 554 -31.52 -29.62 -2.20
N ASN A 555 -32.83 -29.42 -2.16
CA ASN A 555 -33.42 -28.08 -2.02
C ASN A 555 -33.05 -27.40 -0.70
N TYR A 556 -32.62 -28.16 0.28
CA TYR A 556 -32.25 -27.67 1.59
C TYR A 556 -30.90 -26.91 1.56
N TYR A 557 -29.92 -27.47 0.84
CA TYR A 557 -28.60 -26.84 0.64
C TYR A 557 -28.52 -25.98 -0.63
N SER A 558 -29.58 -25.97 -1.44
CA SER A 558 -29.68 -25.06 -2.58
C SER A 558 -30.04 -23.66 -2.13
N SER A 559 -29.50 -22.64 -2.78
CA SER A 559 -29.80 -21.24 -2.48
C SER A 559 -29.87 -20.38 -3.73
N VAL A 560 -30.77 -19.40 -3.69
CA VAL A 560 -30.85 -18.31 -4.67
C VAL A 560 -30.79 -17.00 -3.90
N SER A 561 -30.06 -16.04 -4.38
CA SER A 561 -29.96 -14.70 -3.77
C SER A 561 -29.89 -13.63 -4.84
N ASP A 562 -30.89 -12.75 -4.86
CA ASP A 562 -30.95 -11.57 -5.71
C ASP A 562 -30.96 -10.31 -4.83
N ASN A 563 -29.95 -9.46 -5.00
CA ASN A 563 -29.84 -8.18 -4.31
C ASN A 563 -29.95 -7.03 -5.31
N TYR A 564 -30.87 -6.11 -5.08
CA TYR A 564 -31.09 -4.91 -5.89
C TYR A 564 -30.85 -3.69 -5.02
N TYR A 565 -29.85 -2.92 -5.35
CA TYR A 565 -29.52 -1.66 -4.67
C TYR A 565 -29.69 -0.48 -5.61
N PHE A 566 -30.46 0.49 -5.15
CA PHE A 566 -30.61 1.77 -5.83
C PHE A 566 -30.37 2.92 -4.86
N SER A 567 -29.59 3.91 -5.26
CA SER A 567 -29.36 5.09 -4.43
C SER A 567 -29.28 6.37 -5.24
N ASN A 568 -29.86 7.44 -4.68
CA ASN A 568 -29.67 8.81 -5.14
C ASN A 568 -29.00 9.61 -4.04
N ASN A 569 -28.03 10.42 -4.40
CA ASN A 569 -27.22 11.16 -3.46
C ASN A 569 -27.10 12.62 -3.90
N GLY A 570 -27.51 13.53 -3.05
CA GLY A 570 -27.32 14.97 -3.21
C GLY A 570 -26.26 15.49 -2.26
N GLN A 571 -25.21 16.11 -2.77
CA GLN A 571 -24.15 16.74 -1.98
C GLN A 571 -24.09 18.24 -2.25
N LEU A 572 -24.04 19.03 -1.20
CA LEU A 572 -23.73 20.46 -1.25
C LEU A 572 -22.42 20.71 -0.50
N LEU A 573 -21.51 21.43 -1.13
CA LEU A 573 -20.18 21.74 -0.59
C LEU A 573 -19.85 23.21 -0.86
N ALA A 574 -19.48 23.96 0.18
CA ALA A 574 -18.85 25.26 0.06
C ALA A 574 -17.35 25.14 0.27
N GLN A 575 -16.58 25.74 -0.62
CA GLN A 575 -15.11 25.75 -0.56
C GLN A 575 -14.61 27.19 -0.47
N TYR A 576 -13.76 27.46 0.51
CA TYR A 576 -12.94 28.66 0.61
C TYR A 576 -11.49 28.33 0.30
N ASN A 577 -10.88 29.04 -0.66
CA ASN A 577 -9.50 28.82 -1.07
C ASN A 577 -8.78 30.17 -1.17
N LYS A 578 -7.84 30.44 -0.25
CA LYS A 578 -7.03 31.66 -0.24
C LYS A 578 -5.58 31.33 0.12
N GLY A 579 -4.69 31.53 -0.86
CA GLY A 579 -3.25 31.32 -0.67
C GLY A 579 -2.94 29.88 -0.24
N LYS A 580 -2.49 29.73 0.99
CA LYS A 580 -2.05 28.45 1.59
C LYS A 580 -3.18 27.63 2.23
N THR A 581 -4.38 28.22 2.36
CA THR A 581 -5.49 27.65 3.13
C THR A 581 -6.65 27.27 2.21
N ASN A 582 -7.14 26.03 2.37
CA ASN A 582 -8.38 25.56 1.77
C ASN A 582 -9.28 25.03 2.89
N ILE A 583 -10.51 25.52 2.96
CA ILE A 583 -11.54 25.08 3.91
C ILE A 583 -12.75 24.63 3.10
N GLN A 584 -13.26 23.49 3.44
CA GLN A 584 -14.48 22.93 2.86
C GLN A 584 -15.42 22.51 3.97
N PHE A 585 -16.68 22.80 3.81
CA PHE A 585 -17.75 22.28 4.64
C PHE A 585 -18.97 22.00 3.79
N GLY A 586 -19.68 20.99 4.19
CA GLY A 586 -20.85 20.57 3.43
C GLY A 586 -21.50 19.35 4.04
N GLY A 587 -22.41 18.82 3.30
CA GLY A 587 -23.12 17.59 3.67
C GLY A 587 -23.65 16.88 2.45
N GLN A 588 -23.96 15.65 2.66
CA GLN A 588 -24.52 14.72 1.69
C GLN A 588 -25.79 14.13 2.28
N ALA A 589 -26.86 14.14 1.50
CA ALA A 589 -28.08 13.40 1.76
C ALA A 589 -28.17 12.24 0.76
N ARG A 590 -28.30 11.03 1.27
CA ARG A 590 -28.47 9.83 0.44
C ARG A 590 -29.85 9.23 0.69
N LEU A 591 -30.60 9.03 -0.38
CA LEU A 591 -31.83 8.27 -0.39
C LEU A 591 -31.55 6.95 -1.10
N TYR A 592 -31.75 5.82 -0.44
CA TYR A 592 -31.45 4.52 -1.01
C TYR A 592 -32.52 3.47 -0.67
N LYS A 593 -32.56 2.46 -1.51
CA LYS A 593 -33.39 1.27 -1.37
C LYS A 593 -32.53 0.04 -1.61
N ASN A 594 -32.67 -0.98 -0.77
CA ASN A 594 -31.96 -2.25 -0.86
C ASN A 594 -32.95 -3.40 -0.72
N GLU A 595 -33.30 -4.00 -1.85
CA GLU A 595 -34.25 -5.12 -1.89
C GLU A 595 -33.47 -6.43 -2.04
N ASN A 596 -33.77 -7.40 -1.19
CA ASN A 596 -33.18 -8.72 -1.26
C ASN A 596 -34.29 -9.76 -1.40
N TYR A 597 -34.09 -10.67 -2.33
CA TYR A 597 -34.91 -11.86 -2.55
C TYR A 597 -33.98 -13.05 -2.37
N ALA A 598 -34.28 -13.94 -1.42
CA ALA A 598 -33.49 -15.11 -1.20
C ALA A 598 -34.36 -16.35 -1.01
N ARG A 599 -33.93 -17.46 -1.59
CA ARG A 599 -34.44 -18.79 -1.26
C ARG A 599 -33.33 -19.57 -0.62
N SER A 600 -33.60 -20.11 0.55
CA SER A 600 -32.66 -20.95 1.28
C SER A 600 -33.45 -21.86 2.22
N PHE A 601 -33.03 -23.10 2.40
CA PHE A 601 -33.76 -24.12 3.17
C PHE A 601 -35.19 -24.37 2.68
N GLY A 602 -35.42 -24.23 1.38
CA GLY A 602 -36.76 -24.31 0.82
C GLY A 602 -37.68 -23.12 1.10
N LEU A 603 -37.20 -22.07 1.80
CA LEU A 603 -38.00 -20.91 2.18
C LEU A 603 -37.64 -19.70 1.32
N ASP A 604 -38.68 -19.02 0.82
CA ASP A 604 -38.57 -17.75 0.10
C ASP A 604 -38.62 -16.58 1.11
N THR A 605 -37.62 -15.74 1.10
CA THR A 605 -37.57 -14.54 1.95
C THR A 605 -37.42 -13.28 1.11
N LYS A 606 -38.07 -12.20 1.57
CA LYS A 606 -38.00 -10.88 0.93
C LYS A 606 -37.74 -9.83 2.00
N THR A 607 -36.71 -9.00 1.80
CA THR A 607 -36.39 -7.93 2.75
C THR A 607 -36.17 -6.60 2.06
N GLY A 608 -36.57 -5.50 2.71
CA GLY A 608 -36.37 -4.13 2.23
C GLY A 608 -37.24 -3.77 0.99
N VAL A 609 -38.20 -4.60 0.60
CA VAL A 609 -39.01 -4.35 -0.60
C VAL A 609 -39.86 -3.11 -0.41
N GLY A 610 -39.72 -2.11 -1.30
CA GLY A 610 -40.41 -0.84 -1.21
C GLY A 610 -39.93 0.13 -0.15
N GLU A 611 -38.94 -0.23 0.67
CA GLU A 611 -38.45 0.58 1.78
C GLU A 611 -37.35 1.54 1.33
N TRP A 612 -37.62 2.84 1.48
CA TRP A 612 -36.63 3.88 1.26
C TRP A 612 -36.00 4.32 2.58
N GLN A 613 -34.70 4.42 2.60
CA GLN A 613 -33.92 4.87 3.74
C GLN A 613 -33.14 6.15 3.39
N THR A 614 -33.06 7.06 4.38
CA THR A 614 -32.35 8.33 4.20
C THR A 614 -31.20 8.42 5.18
N THR A 615 -30.04 8.83 4.71
CA THR A 615 -28.88 9.12 5.56
C THR A 615 -28.34 10.51 5.31
N LEU A 616 -27.86 11.16 6.37
CA LEU A 616 -27.22 12.48 6.32
C LEU A 616 -25.77 12.33 6.77
N SER A 617 -24.84 12.87 5.98
CA SER A 617 -23.40 12.77 6.23
C SER A 617 -22.75 14.15 6.11
N PRO A 618 -22.68 14.93 7.21
CA PRO A 618 -21.98 16.21 7.22
C PRO A 618 -20.47 16.00 7.23
N PHE A 619 -19.72 16.97 6.72
CA PHE A 619 -18.27 16.96 6.77
C PHE A 619 -17.65 18.35 6.82
N VAL A 620 -16.45 18.42 7.39
CA VAL A 620 -15.57 19.60 7.38
C VAL A 620 -14.16 19.13 7.04
N ASN A 621 -13.53 19.81 6.09
CA ASN A 621 -12.14 19.57 5.73
C ASN A 621 -11.37 20.89 5.82
N VAL A 622 -10.20 20.89 6.44
CA VAL A 622 -9.28 22.03 6.49
C VAL A 622 -7.92 21.58 5.99
N ARG A 623 -7.36 22.31 5.04
CA ARG A 623 -6.01 22.07 4.52
C ARG A 623 -5.22 23.37 4.58
N TYR A 624 -4.04 23.29 5.12
CA TYR A 624 -3.04 24.34 5.07
C TYR A 624 -1.76 23.76 4.49
N SER A 625 -1.20 24.39 3.47
CA SER A 625 0.03 23.93 2.85
C SER A 625 0.92 25.10 2.51
N ASP A 626 2.12 25.13 3.07
CA ASP A 626 3.16 26.06 2.70
C ASP A 626 4.44 25.33 2.30
N LYS A 627 5.55 26.05 2.10
CA LYS A 627 6.82 25.49 1.66
C LYS A 627 7.36 24.41 2.61
N ASN A 628 7.09 24.54 3.91
CA ASN A 628 7.69 23.72 4.96
C ASN A 628 6.67 22.91 5.74
N ASN A 629 5.38 23.27 5.67
CA ASN A 629 4.33 22.67 6.51
C ASN A 629 3.11 22.29 5.67
N ASN A 630 2.56 21.15 5.96
CA ASN A 630 1.28 20.69 5.40
C ASN A 630 0.43 20.14 6.54
N VAL A 631 -0.74 20.73 6.71
CA VAL A 631 -1.73 20.32 7.72
C VAL A 631 -3.01 19.92 7.03
N TYR A 632 -3.54 18.78 7.41
CA TYR A 632 -4.84 18.30 6.98
C TYR A 632 -5.68 17.94 8.20
N PHE A 633 -6.93 18.37 8.21
CA PHE A 633 -7.93 18.01 9.21
C PHE A 633 -9.24 17.67 8.50
N ARG A 634 -9.88 16.58 8.89
CA ARG A 634 -11.20 16.17 8.43
C ARG A 634 -12.02 15.62 9.58
N LEU A 635 -13.25 16.07 9.66
CA LEU A 635 -14.32 15.48 10.45
C LEU A 635 -15.46 15.15 9.50
N SER A 636 -15.97 13.92 9.56
CA SER A 636 -17.07 13.49 8.69
C SER A 636 -17.89 12.40 9.35
N SER A 637 -19.17 12.34 9.03
CA SER A 637 -20.07 11.24 9.37
C SER A 637 -20.39 10.42 8.12
N ASN A 638 -20.49 9.11 8.26
CA ASN A 638 -20.93 8.23 7.20
C ASN A 638 -21.83 7.13 7.76
N THR A 639 -22.90 6.83 7.05
CA THR A 639 -23.79 5.72 7.38
C THR A 639 -23.67 4.64 6.32
N VAL A 640 -23.35 3.43 6.78
CA VAL A 640 -23.13 2.25 5.92
C VAL A 640 -24.24 1.25 6.17
N ARG A 641 -24.85 0.76 5.10
CA ARG A 641 -25.84 -0.32 5.17
C ARG A 641 -25.18 -1.66 5.53
N PRO A 642 -25.91 -2.61 6.10
CA PRO A 642 -25.47 -4.00 6.23
C PRO A 642 -25.15 -4.59 4.85
N SER A 643 -24.18 -5.49 4.80
CA SER A 643 -23.85 -6.22 3.57
C SER A 643 -24.95 -7.21 3.21
N SER A 644 -25.07 -7.54 1.92
CA SER A 644 -26.04 -8.56 1.48
C SER A 644 -25.81 -9.90 2.19
N ALA A 645 -24.55 -10.30 2.35
CA ALA A 645 -24.19 -11.53 3.06
C ALA A 645 -24.61 -11.53 4.55
N SER A 646 -24.66 -10.34 5.17
CA SER A 646 -25.08 -10.23 6.59
C SER A 646 -26.58 -10.26 6.78
N ILE A 647 -27.38 -9.91 5.77
CA ILE A 647 -28.85 -9.83 5.88
C ILE A 647 -29.58 -11.00 5.25
N VAL A 648 -28.97 -11.73 4.34
CA VAL A 648 -29.61 -12.90 3.73
C VAL A 648 -29.68 -14.03 4.75
N PRO A 649 -30.87 -14.59 5.03
CA PRO A 649 -31.06 -15.60 6.09
C PRO A 649 -30.62 -16.99 5.62
N THR A 650 -29.39 -17.09 5.13
CA THR A 650 -28.76 -18.36 4.72
C THR A 650 -27.72 -18.78 5.76
N PHE A 651 -27.65 -20.07 6.01
CA PHE A 651 -26.59 -20.63 6.85
C PHE A 651 -25.36 -20.94 6.01
N ASN A 652 -24.20 -20.46 6.47
CA ASN A 652 -22.93 -20.98 5.98
C ASN A 652 -22.55 -22.19 6.85
N ILE A 653 -22.65 -23.37 6.24
CA ILE A 653 -22.40 -24.68 6.86
C ILE A 653 -21.17 -25.38 6.27
N VAL A 654 -20.37 -24.67 5.48
CA VAL A 654 -19.13 -25.21 4.87
C VAL A 654 -18.23 -25.79 5.95
N ASN A 655 -18.12 -25.12 7.08
CA ASN A 655 -17.49 -25.69 8.27
C ASN A 655 -18.57 -26.25 9.21
N PRO A 656 -18.69 -27.58 9.35
CA PRO A 656 -19.76 -28.20 10.14
C PRO A 656 -19.71 -27.90 11.64
N THR A 657 -18.55 -27.44 12.14
CA THR A 657 -18.41 -27.06 13.56
C THR A 657 -18.56 -25.54 13.80
N ARG A 658 -18.79 -24.77 12.72
CA ARG A 658 -18.96 -23.31 12.78
C ARG A 658 -20.03 -22.86 11.81
N ILE A 659 -21.19 -22.64 12.31
CA ILE A 659 -22.36 -22.27 11.53
C ILE A 659 -22.63 -20.76 11.70
N THR A 660 -22.79 -20.05 10.59
CA THR A 660 -23.13 -18.64 10.58
C THR A 660 -24.43 -18.41 9.83
N ALA A 661 -25.28 -17.49 10.30
CA ALA A 661 -26.51 -17.11 9.65
C ALA A 661 -26.58 -15.59 9.40
N GLY A 662 -27.31 -15.17 8.38
CA GLY A 662 -27.65 -13.77 8.18
C GLY A 662 -28.80 -13.31 9.08
N ASN A 663 -28.95 -11.98 9.22
CA ASN A 663 -30.00 -11.35 10.02
C ASN A 663 -30.72 -10.26 9.23
N ILE A 664 -31.97 -10.53 8.84
CA ILE A 664 -32.79 -9.61 8.04
C ILE A 664 -33.12 -8.29 8.77
N TYR A 665 -33.01 -8.25 10.11
CA TYR A 665 -33.37 -7.09 10.95
C TYR A 665 -32.19 -6.14 11.20
N LEU A 666 -31.05 -6.36 10.55
CA LEU A 666 -29.87 -5.49 10.72
C LEU A 666 -30.17 -4.06 10.27
N LYS A 667 -29.76 -3.11 11.11
CA LYS A 667 -29.85 -1.67 10.86
C LYS A 667 -28.53 -1.12 10.33
N PRO A 668 -28.55 -0.01 9.58
CA PRO A 668 -27.34 0.67 9.16
C PRO A 668 -26.46 1.12 10.31
N VAL A 669 -25.15 1.12 10.11
CA VAL A 669 -24.13 1.56 11.07
C VAL A 669 -23.74 2.99 10.73
N THR A 670 -23.79 3.89 11.70
CA THR A 670 -23.26 5.27 11.53
C THR A 670 -21.91 5.37 12.20
N THR A 671 -20.94 5.88 11.45
CA THR A 671 -19.56 6.05 11.91
C THR A 671 -19.13 7.49 11.75
N GLU A 672 -18.62 8.06 12.84
CA GLU A 672 -17.98 9.37 12.86
C GLU A 672 -16.48 9.21 12.67
N TYR A 673 -15.90 9.95 11.72
CA TYR A 673 -14.48 9.86 11.37
C TYR A 673 -13.76 11.15 11.69
N LEU A 674 -12.66 11.05 12.41
CA LEU A 674 -11.68 12.09 12.60
C LEU A 674 -10.40 11.71 11.88
N SER A 675 -9.89 12.57 11.00
CA SER A 675 -8.58 12.37 10.37
C SER A 675 -7.80 13.67 10.39
N THR A 676 -6.59 13.63 10.92
CA THR A 676 -5.69 14.78 10.89
C THR A 676 -4.27 14.32 10.55
N SER A 677 -3.54 15.14 9.81
CA SER A 677 -2.14 14.90 9.55
C SER A 677 -1.35 16.19 9.54
N TYR A 678 -0.12 16.09 10.00
CA TYR A 678 0.85 17.16 9.95
C TYR A 678 2.14 16.67 9.30
N ARG A 679 2.67 17.41 8.35
CA ARG A 679 4.00 17.22 7.77
C ARG A 679 4.79 18.48 7.92
N GLY A 680 5.99 18.38 8.47
CA GLY A 680 6.91 19.49 8.70
C GLY A 680 8.31 19.21 8.18
N THR A 681 8.96 20.25 7.65
CA THR A 681 10.37 20.20 7.21
C THR A 681 11.11 21.40 7.82
N TRP A 682 12.14 21.14 8.61
CA TRP A 682 12.96 22.15 9.26
C TRP A 682 14.44 21.90 8.89
N GLY A 683 14.93 22.60 7.88
CA GLY A 683 16.22 22.33 7.27
C GLY A 683 16.31 20.90 6.73
N LYS A 684 17.14 20.05 7.33
CA LYS A 684 17.29 18.63 6.97
C LYS A 684 16.40 17.69 7.80
N VAL A 685 15.74 18.20 8.85
CA VAL A 685 14.85 17.43 9.71
C VAL A 685 13.45 17.34 9.09
N ARG A 686 12.84 16.18 9.15
CA ARG A 686 11.49 15.92 8.64
C ARG A 686 10.66 15.19 9.67
N PHE A 687 9.42 15.60 9.77
CA PHE A 687 8.42 14.95 10.59
C PHE A 687 7.13 14.79 9.78
N ASN A 688 6.54 13.63 9.90
CA ASN A 688 5.20 13.34 9.41
C ASN A 688 4.45 12.61 10.50
N GLY A 689 3.27 13.09 10.85
CA GLY A 689 2.40 12.43 11.82
C GLY A 689 0.96 12.49 11.36
N TRP A 690 0.19 11.48 11.70
CA TRP A 690 -1.24 11.46 11.48
C TRP A 690 -1.97 10.82 12.65
N LEU A 691 -3.19 11.24 12.83
CA LEU A 691 -4.16 10.68 13.77
C LEU A 691 -5.42 10.37 12.99
N PHE A 692 -5.91 9.16 13.16
CA PHE A 692 -7.19 8.70 12.65
C PHE A 692 -8.02 8.18 13.81
N GLY A 693 -9.31 8.46 13.80
CA GLY A 693 -10.26 7.94 14.76
C GLY A 693 -11.59 7.64 14.08
N ASP A 694 -12.17 6.51 14.42
CA ASP A 694 -13.53 6.17 14.10
C ASP A 694 -14.31 5.82 15.37
N TYR A 695 -15.56 6.26 15.39
CA TYR A 695 -16.52 6.00 16.44
C TYR A 695 -17.83 5.55 15.79
N SER A 696 -18.19 4.30 15.99
CA SER A 696 -19.37 3.71 15.35
C SER A 696 -20.48 3.48 16.34
N SER A 697 -21.61 4.10 16.07
CA SER A 697 -22.86 3.84 16.77
C SER A 697 -23.66 2.78 16.00
N ASN A 698 -24.44 2.01 16.73
CA ASN A 698 -25.25 0.92 16.17
C ASN A 698 -24.40 -0.10 15.38
N SER A 699 -23.18 -0.37 15.88
CA SER A 699 -22.24 -1.26 15.20
C SER A 699 -22.83 -2.65 15.01
N GLN A 700 -22.54 -3.23 13.85
CA GLN A 700 -22.81 -4.64 13.58
C GLN A 700 -21.76 -5.49 14.28
N VAL A 701 -22.20 -6.41 15.13
CA VAL A 701 -21.37 -7.32 15.93
C VAL A 701 -21.94 -8.72 15.88
N SER A 702 -21.21 -9.72 16.36
CA SER A 702 -21.71 -11.10 16.40
C SER A 702 -22.37 -11.45 17.74
N ALA A 703 -23.50 -12.13 17.69
CA ALA A 703 -24.04 -12.92 18.80
C ALA A 703 -23.61 -14.37 18.57
N ILE A 704 -22.94 -14.96 19.58
CA ILE A 704 -22.24 -16.24 19.49
C ILE A 704 -22.75 -17.14 20.58
N TRP A 705 -23.06 -18.40 20.24
CA TRP A 705 -23.37 -19.47 21.21
C TRP A 705 -22.79 -20.80 20.75
N PHE A 706 -22.77 -21.74 21.66
CA PHE A 706 -22.37 -23.10 21.44
C PHE A 706 -23.51 -24.04 21.84
N ASP A 707 -23.71 -25.12 21.11
CA ASP A 707 -24.60 -26.20 21.51
C ASP A 707 -23.89 -27.24 22.38
N GLU A 708 -24.60 -28.29 22.77
CA GLU A 708 -24.08 -29.39 23.59
C GLU A 708 -22.94 -30.16 22.91
N ASN A 709 -22.88 -30.14 21.53
CA ASN A 709 -21.84 -30.77 20.75
C ASN A 709 -20.65 -29.84 20.51
N SER A 710 -20.66 -28.65 21.15
CA SER A 710 -19.65 -27.60 20.97
C SER A 710 -19.57 -27.05 19.53
N ILE A 711 -20.64 -27.17 18.75
CA ILE A 711 -20.76 -26.45 17.48
C ILE A 711 -20.97 -24.99 17.79
N ARG A 712 -20.16 -24.14 17.13
CA ARG A 712 -20.23 -22.68 17.29
C ARG A 712 -21.20 -22.08 16.28
N TYR A 713 -22.21 -21.41 16.79
CA TYR A 713 -23.15 -20.64 15.99
C TYR A 713 -22.88 -19.16 16.14
N SER A 714 -23.09 -18.40 15.08
CA SER A 714 -23.02 -16.94 15.13
C SER A 714 -24.01 -16.27 14.16
N ILE A 715 -24.57 -15.16 14.62
CA ILE A 715 -25.48 -14.32 13.84
C ILE A 715 -25.10 -12.85 14.05
N PRO A 716 -25.07 -12.03 12.98
CA PRO A 716 -24.76 -10.62 13.10
C PRO A 716 -25.94 -9.87 13.75
N VAL A 717 -25.62 -8.96 14.66
CA VAL A 717 -26.59 -8.14 15.38
C VAL A 717 -26.07 -6.70 15.48
N ASN A 718 -26.94 -5.73 15.74
CA ASN A 718 -26.50 -4.38 16.08
C ASN A 718 -26.34 -4.25 17.61
N THR A 719 -25.40 -3.45 18.07
CA THR A 719 -25.21 -3.13 19.48
C THR A 719 -25.46 -1.64 19.77
N LYS A 720 -26.04 -1.34 20.92
CA LYS A 720 -26.17 0.05 21.40
C LYS A 720 -24.84 0.63 21.88
N LYS A 721 -23.91 -0.24 22.30
CA LYS A 721 -22.61 0.23 22.75
C LYS A 721 -21.71 0.55 21.56
N PRO A 722 -21.05 1.72 21.56
CA PRO A 722 -20.22 2.11 20.45
C PRO A 722 -18.95 1.26 20.35
N SER A 723 -18.57 0.92 19.15
CA SER A 723 -17.22 0.49 18.83
C SER A 723 -16.38 1.70 18.45
N TYR A 724 -15.09 1.69 18.76
CA TYR A 724 -14.19 2.74 18.36
C TYR A 724 -12.80 2.20 18.07
N ASN A 725 -12.12 2.90 17.19
CA ASN A 725 -10.71 2.66 16.90
C ASN A 725 -9.99 3.98 16.69
N TYR A 726 -8.91 4.21 17.42
CA TYR A 726 -8.04 5.38 17.30
C TYR A 726 -6.65 4.91 16.98
N SER A 727 -6.07 5.47 15.93
CA SER A 727 -4.70 5.18 15.54
C SER A 727 -3.93 6.46 15.32
N THR A 728 -2.68 6.47 15.73
CA THR A 728 -1.74 7.54 15.44
C THR A 728 -0.44 6.93 14.99
N ASP A 729 0.14 7.52 13.94
CA ASP A 729 1.46 7.14 13.44
C ASP A 729 2.30 8.38 13.24
N PHE A 730 3.59 8.22 13.44
CA PHE A 730 4.56 9.25 13.16
C PHE A 730 5.81 8.68 12.49
N ASN A 731 6.45 9.53 11.72
CA ASN A 731 7.76 9.28 11.15
C ASN A 731 8.62 10.52 11.32
N PHE A 732 9.78 10.34 11.89
CA PHE A 732 10.80 11.36 12.08
C PHE A 732 12.07 10.93 11.36
N PHE A 733 12.69 11.82 10.62
CA PHE A 733 13.94 11.61 9.91
C PHE A 733 14.88 12.78 10.10
N THR A 734 16.17 12.48 10.35
CA THR A 734 17.24 13.47 10.39
C THR A 734 18.58 12.86 9.95
N PRO A 735 19.37 13.54 9.11
CA PRO A 735 20.76 13.18 8.96
C PRO A 735 21.54 13.57 10.23
N LEU A 736 22.36 12.65 10.73
CA LEU A 736 23.22 12.88 11.88
C LEU A 736 24.59 13.45 11.48
N SER A 737 24.98 13.29 10.21
CA SER A 737 26.20 13.89 9.67
C SER A 737 25.90 15.04 8.70
N LYS A 738 26.83 15.99 8.57
CA LYS A 738 26.68 17.15 7.67
C LYS A 738 26.60 16.75 6.20
N ASP A 739 27.33 15.69 5.80
CA ASP A 739 27.32 15.11 4.44
C ASP A 739 26.16 14.15 4.17
N GLY A 740 25.32 13.89 5.18
CA GLY A 740 24.15 12.99 5.06
C GLY A 740 24.49 11.51 5.02
N LYS A 741 25.76 11.12 5.23
CA LYS A 741 26.18 9.71 5.19
C LYS A 741 25.67 8.91 6.39
N LEU A 742 25.56 9.53 7.55
CA LEU A 742 24.94 8.94 8.75
C LEU A 742 23.54 9.53 8.93
N GLN A 743 22.55 8.66 9.04
CA GLN A 743 21.14 9.04 9.08
C GLN A 743 20.43 8.29 10.19
N PHE A 744 19.42 8.94 10.74
CA PHE A 744 18.53 8.36 11.73
C PHE A 744 17.08 8.59 11.32
N SER A 745 16.28 7.55 11.44
CA SER A 745 14.82 7.67 11.40
C SER A 745 14.20 6.88 12.53
N VAL A 746 13.07 7.36 13.00
CA VAL A 746 12.18 6.64 13.90
C VAL A 746 10.76 6.80 13.41
N SER A 747 10.07 5.69 13.33
CA SER A 747 8.64 5.64 13.09
C SER A 747 7.95 4.89 14.22
N GLY A 748 6.72 5.24 14.51
CA GLY A 748 5.96 4.56 15.52
C GLY A 748 4.49 4.78 15.33
N GLY A 749 3.71 3.82 15.82
CA GLY A 749 2.26 3.84 15.79
C GLY A 749 1.67 3.35 17.11
N LEU A 750 0.51 3.88 17.42
CA LEU A 750 -0.32 3.41 18.52
C LEU A 750 -1.76 3.27 18.01
N THR A 751 -2.33 2.11 18.16
CA THR A 751 -3.75 1.86 17.89
C THR A 751 -4.44 1.46 19.19
N ALA A 752 -5.56 2.09 19.50
CA ALA A 752 -6.39 1.77 20.64
C ALA A 752 -7.83 1.57 20.16
N GLY A 753 -8.37 0.37 20.35
CA GLY A 753 -9.69 0.01 19.88
C GLY A 753 -10.52 -0.68 20.95
N ARG A 754 -11.83 -0.64 20.74
CA ARG A 754 -12.81 -1.43 21.46
C ARG A 754 -13.71 -2.12 20.48
N SER A 755 -13.78 -3.44 20.58
CA SER A 755 -14.78 -4.29 19.94
C SER A 755 -15.79 -4.80 20.96
N VAL A 756 -16.95 -5.19 20.46
CA VAL A 756 -18.07 -5.72 21.26
C VAL A 756 -18.61 -6.94 20.55
N SER A 757 -19.00 -7.96 21.29
CA SER A 757 -19.76 -9.11 20.82
C SER A 757 -20.75 -9.54 21.91
N TYR A 758 -21.65 -10.44 21.57
CA TYR A 758 -22.57 -11.07 22.55
C TYR A 758 -22.26 -12.56 22.61
N GLN A 759 -22.14 -13.11 23.80
CA GLN A 759 -21.91 -14.54 24.02
C GLN A 759 -23.04 -15.11 24.86
N SER A 760 -23.44 -16.35 24.59
CA SER A 760 -24.44 -17.02 25.44
C SER A 760 -23.92 -17.25 26.84
N LYS A 761 -24.83 -17.23 27.83
CA LYS A 761 -24.56 -17.56 29.25
C LYS A 761 -24.49 -19.05 29.51
N GLY A 762 -24.12 -19.83 28.61
CA GLY A 762 -24.05 -21.28 28.65
C GLY A 762 -24.38 -21.87 27.31
N THR A 763 -24.53 -23.18 27.27
CA THR A 763 -24.91 -23.93 26.08
C THR A 763 -26.38 -23.63 25.76
N LEU A 764 -26.65 -23.37 24.48
CA LEU A 764 -28.00 -23.20 23.95
C LEU A 764 -28.27 -24.32 22.93
N ASP A 765 -29.56 -24.53 22.62
CA ASP A 765 -29.95 -25.50 21.59
C ASP A 765 -29.25 -25.15 20.26
N GLY A 766 -28.77 -26.17 19.58
CA GLY A 766 -28.25 -26.07 18.24
C GLY A 766 -29.38 -25.79 17.23
N ILE A 767 -29.02 -25.47 16.03
CA ILE A 767 -29.95 -25.30 14.93
C ILE A 767 -30.14 -26.66 14.29
N ASP A 768 -31.37 -27.23 14.42
CA ASP A 768 -31.75 -28.39 13.65
C ASP A 768 -31.96 -27.93 12.17
N LEU A 769 -30.99 -28.28 11.34
CA LEU A 769 -30.97 -27.85 9.95
C LEU A 769 -32.07 -28.56 9.13
N ASP A 770 -32.57 -29.75 9.53
CA ASP A 770 -33.60 -30.50 8.82
C ASP A 770 -35.03 -29.99 9.08
N SER A 771 -35.25 -29.30 10.18
CA SER A 771 -36.54 -28.75 10.57
C SER A 771 -36.53 -27.25 10.89
N PHE A 772 -35.52 -26.50 10.40
CA PHE A 772 -35.30 -25.10 10.75
C PHE A 772 -36.33 -24.15 10.20
N ASP A 773 -37.07 -23.50 11.07
CA ASP A 773 -37.92 -22.35 10.75
C ASP A 773 -37.22 -21.06 11.16
N TYR A 774 -36.64 -20.36 10.18
CA TYR A 774 -35.95 -19.10 10.38
C TYR A 774 -36.84 -18.05 11.06
N THR A 775 -38.12 -17.96 10.69
CA THR A 775 -39.03 -16.96 11.24
C THR A 775 -39.35 -17.23 12.72
N ALA A 776 -39.62 -18.50 13.05
CA ALA A 776 -39.82 -18.91 14.40
C ALA A 776 -38.54 -18.74 15.24
N PHE A 777 -37.37 -19.11 14.71
CA PHE A 777 -36.08 -18.92 15.34
C PHE A 777 -35.84 -17.44 15.65
N MET A 778 -35.96 -16.57 14.63
CA MET A 778 -35.78 -15.14 14.84
C MET A 778 -36.80 -14.53 15.79
N GLY A 779 -38.07 -14.99 15.76
CA GLY A 779 -39.09 -14.60 16.70
C GLY A 779 -38.76 -14.99 18.16
N ASN A 780 -38.29 -16.19 18.35
CA ASN A 780 -37.84 -16.68 19.66
C ASN A 780 -36.53 -16.01 20.10
N PHE A 781 -35.60 -15.81 19.19
CA PHE A 781 -34.29 -15.24 19.50
C PHE A 781 -34.36 -13.72 19.76
N TRP A 782 -35.24 -12.98 19.06
CA TRP A 782 -35.39 -11.52 19.15
C TRP A 782 -36.64 -11.04 19.85
N GLY A 783 -37.63 -11.89 20.10
CA GLY A 783 -38.87 -11.63 20.81
C GLY A 783 -39.96 -10.90 20.02
N ASP A 784 -39.67 -9.94 19.20
CA ASP A 784 -40.60 -9.23 18.32
C ASP A 784 -39.82 -8.37 17.28
N ALA A 785 -40.23 -8.43 16.03
CA ALA A 785 -39.58 -7.75 14.90
C ALA A 785 -39.74 -6.22 14.92
N THR A 786 -40.46 -5.64 15.85
CA THR A 786 -40.61 -4.19 15.97
C THR A 786 -39.41 -3.57 16.68
N GLY A 787 -38.41 -3.25 15.97
CA GLY A 787 -37.28 -2.34 16.15
C GLY A 787 -36.72 -2.00 17.54
N ASP A 788 -37.54 -1.80 18.54
CA ASP A 788 -37.16 -1.43 19.90
C ASP A 788 -36.83 -2.63 20.82
N ARG A 789 -37.33 -3.81 20.50
CA ARG A 789 -37.08 -5.03 21.23
C ARG A 789 -35.85 -5.81 20.77
N PHE A 790 -35.21 -5.34 19.71
CA PHE A 790 -34.01 -5.92 19.12
C PHE A 790 -32.89 -6.25 20.13
N TYR A 791 -32.80 -5.46 21.22
CA TYR A 791 -31.82 -5.67 22.30
C TYR A 791 -32.37 -6.46 23.50
N SER A 792 -33.69 -6.67 23.60
CA SER A 792 -34.31 -7.42 24.68
C SER A 792 -34.36 -8.93 24.41
N GLY A 793 -34.33 -9.32 23.13
CA GLY A 793 -34.31 -10.72 22.71
C GLY A 793 -33.01 -11.46 23.02
N LEU A 794 -31.95 -10.73 23.41
CA LEU A 794 -30.67 -11.31 23.84
C LEU A 794 -30.58 -11.64 25.31
N SER A 795 -31.72 -11.98 25.98
CA SER A 795 -31.78 -12.25 27.40
C SER A 795 -30.90 -13.44 27.87
N GLY A 796 -30.61 -14.39 26.97
CA GLY A 796 -29.67 -15.51 27.20
C GLY A 796 -28.21 -15.18 26.94
N PHE A 797 -27.89 -13.93 26.52
CA PHE A 797 -26.54 -13.52 26.17
C PHE A 797 -25.99 -12.47 27.12
N GLN A 798 -24.69 -12.44 27.20
CA GLN A 798 -23.94 -11.40 27.91
C GLN A 798 -23.05 -10.67 26.93
N GLU A 799 -22.86 -9.38 27.17
CA GLU A 799 -21.98 -8.57 26.35
C GLU A 799 -20.51 -8.84 26.68
N SER A 800 -19.74 -9.20 25.69
CA SER A 800 -18.28 -9.23 25.74
C SER A 800 -17.73 -7.96 25.09
N SER A 801 -16.80 -7.30 25.73
CA SER A 801 -16.05 -6.21 25.13
C SER A 801 -14.56 -6.41 25.31
N THR A 802 -13.82 -6.24 24.22
CA THR A 802 -12.36 -6.34 24.20
C THR A 802 -11.76 -4.97 23.93
N ARG A 803 -10.87 -4.54 24.80
CA ARG A 803 -10.06 -3.33 24.59
C ARG A 803 -8.66 -3.73 24.19
N THR A 804 -8.25 -3.34 23.00
CA THR A 804 -6.93 -3.67 22.47
C THR A 804 -6.11 -2.40 22.29
N ILE A 805 -4.86 -2.44 22.77
CA ILE A 805 -3.86 -1.41 22.50
C ILE A 805 -2.70 -2.10 21.78
N ARG A 806 -2.36 -1.60 20.59
CA ARG A 806 -1.20 -2.03 19.82
C ARG A 806 -0.23 -0.88 19.68
N THR A 807 1.04 -1.16 19.86
CA THR A 807 2.11 -0.17 19.72
C THR A 807 3.20 -0.78 18.86
N ASN A 808 3.64 -0.05 17.86
CA ASN A 808 4.84 -0.40 17.09
C ASN A 808 5.83 0.76 17.14
N ILE A 809 7.12 0.45 17.27
CA ILE A 809 8.22 1.41 17.18
C ILE A 809 9.30 0.78 16.32
N SER A 810 9.70 1.48 15.28
CA SER A 810 10.79 1.10 14.40
C SER A 810 11.82 2.22 14.37
N MET A 811 13.06 1.90 14.60
CA MET A 811 14.19 2.82 14.46
C MET A 811 15.08 2.36 13.31
N SER A 812 15.77 3.28 12.67
CA SER A 812 16.75 2.95 11.64
C SER A 812 17.94 3.89 11.74
N PHE A 813 19.12 3.30 11.91
CA PHE A 813 20.40 3.97 11.80
C PHE A 813 21.08 3.50 10.53
N THR A 814 21.30 4.41 9.59
CA THR A 814 21.87 4.09 8.29
C THR A 814 23.19 4.82 8.11
N LEU A 815 24.26 4.06 7.90
CA LEU A 815 25.56 4.55 7.47
C LEU A 815 25.75 4.20 5.99
N ASN A 816 25.89 5.22 5.14
CA ASN A 816 26.05 5.06 3.70
C ASN A 816 27.37 5.69 3.25
N LEU A 817 28.40 4.85 3.11
CA LEU A 817 29.71 5.23 2.59
C LEU A 817 29.82 4.77 1.13
N ASP A 818 30.81 5.26 0.41
CA ASP A 818 30.97 5.01 -1.05
C ASP A 818 30.93 3.51 -1.41
N ARG A 819 31.51 2.66 -0.56
CA ARG A 819 31.61 1.21 -0.78
C ARG A 819 30.99 0.36 0.31
N PHE A 820 30.60 0.95 1.41
CA PHE A 820 30.05 0.25 2.57
C PHE A 820 28.71 0.89 2.98
N TYR A 821 27.73 0.05 3.20
CA TYR A 821 26.42 0.43 3.73
C TYR A 821 26.11 -0.43 4.95
N LEU A 822 25.61 0.18 6.00
CA LEU A 822 25.11 -0.51 7.18
C LEU A 822 23.75 0.10 7.57
N ASN A 823 22.75 -0.75 7.72
CA ASN A 823 21.48 -0.38 8.32
C ASN A 823 21.24 -1.22 9.57
N LEU A 824 21.02 -0.55 10.69
CA LEU A 824 20.60 -1.15 11.97
C LEU A 824 19.15 -0.72 12.20
N ALA A 825 18.23 -1.67 12.20
CA ALA A 825 16.80 -1.37 12.23
C ALA A 825 16.06 -2.23 13.28
N PRO A 826 16.14 -1.89 14.59
CA PRO A 826 15.30 -2.52 15.60
C PRO A 826 13.82 -2.13 15.41
N VAL A 827 12.93 -3.11 15.57
CA VAL A 827 11.47 -2.95 15.56
C VAL A 827 10.92 -3.60 16.81
N VAL A 828 10.02 -2.93 17.50
CA VAL A 828 9.34 -3.44 18.69
C VAL A 828 7.83 -3.30 18.50
N ASN A 829 7.13 -4.41 18.55
CA ASN A 829 5.69 -4.48 18.51
C ASN A 829 5.18 -4.96 19.87
N ASN A 830 4.14 -4.33 20.37
CA ASN A 830 3.38 -4.79 21.54
C ASN A 830 1.89 -4.80 21.22
N SER A 831 1.22 -5.83 21.64
CA SER A 831 -0.25 -5.92 21.60
C SER A 831 -0.77 -6.38 22.96
N ARG A 832 -1.66 -5.58 23.51
CA ARG A 832 -2.31 -5.84 24.79
C ARG A 832 -3.82 -5.80 24.61
N SER A 833 -4.49 -6.90 24.96
CA SER A 833 -5.94 -7.02 24.93
C SER A 833 -6.49 -7.34 26.32
N ARG A 834 -7.63 -6.72 26.66
CA ARG A 834 -8.36 -6.94 27.91
C ARG A 834 -9.81 -7.29 27.60
N TYR A 835 -10.23 -8.42 28.10
CA TYR A 835 -11.57 -8.97 27.94
C TYR A 835 -12.44 -8.60 29.16
N SER A 836 -13.70 -8.27 28.90
CA SER A 836 -14.62 -7.89 29.98
C SER A 836 -15.20 -9.10 30.73
N LEU A 837 -15.37 -10.23 30.03
CA LEU A 837 -16.00 -11.43 30.62
C LEU A 837 -15.00 -12.32 31.35
N ASP A 838 -13.84 -12.52 30.77
CA ASP A 838 -12.80 -13.37 31.36
C ASP A 838 -11.44 -12.65 31.44
N SER A 839 -11.01 -12.36 32.65
CA SER A 839 -9.70 -11.75 32.90
C SER A 839 -8.52 -12.69 32.64
N LYS A 840 -8.73 -14.03 32.65
CA LYS A 840 -7.68 -15.02 32.32
C LYS A 840 -7.34 -14.97 30.83
N ALA A 841 -8.29 -14.58 29.99
CA ALA A 841 -8.11 -14.38 28.55
C ALA A 841 -7.28 -13.12 28.20
N ASN A 842 -6.94 -12.26 29.18
CA ASN A 842 -6.15 -11.07 28.93
C ASN A 842 -4.78 -11.43 28.33
N THR A 843 -4.43 -10.76 27.25
CA THR A 843 -3.16 -10.99 26.56
C THR A 843 -2.26 -9.76 26.60
N ASN A 844 -0.96 -9.97 26.65
CA ASN A 844 0.06 -8.94 26.49
C ASN A 844 1.31 -9.58 25.91
N TYR A 845 1.47 -9.46 24.59
CA TYR A 845 2.60 -10.05 23.90
C TYR A 845 3.48 -9.01 23.21
N TRP A 846 4.75 -9.37 23.07
CA TRP A 846 5.80 -8.56 22.48
C TRP A 846 6.47 -9.32 21.36
N GLU A 847 6.78 -8.60 20.29
CA GLU A 847 7.58 -9.10 19.20
C GLU A 847 8.66 -8.07 18.88
N THR A 848 9.91 -8.48 18.96
CA THR A 848 11.06 -7.60 18.73
C THR A 848 11.91 -8.17 17.60
N PHE A 849 12.23 -7.34 16.62
CA PHE A 849 13.14 -7.67 15.53
C PHE A 849 14.39 -6.80 15.66
N LEU A 850 15.56 -7.41 15.74
CA LEU A 850 16.85 -6.74 15.66
C LEU A 850 17.46 -6.99 14.29
N ASN A 851 17.20 -6.07 13.34
CA ASN A 851 17.66 -6.22 11.96
C ASN A 851 19.01 -5.53 11.76
N ILE A 852 19.96 -6.23 11.16
CA ILE A 852 21.29 -5.75 10.80
C ILE A 852 21.53 -6.07 9.33
N ARG A 853 21.75 -5.05 8.51
CA ARG A 853 21.91 -5.18 7.06
C ARG A 853 23.18 -4.49 6.58
N PRO A 854 24.35 -5.14 6.66
CA PRO A 854 25.56 -4.65 6.03
C PRO A 854 25.58 -4.99 4.53
N SER A 855 26.13 -4.10 3.72
CA SER A 855 26.53 -4.42 2.36
C SER A 855 27.85 -3.73 2.00
N TYR A 856 28.66 -4.41 1.19
CA TYR A 856 29.96 -3.92 0.76
C TYR A 856 30.19 -4.23 -0.72
N THR A 857 30.72 -3.25 -1.44
CA THR A 857 31.17 -3.45 -2.83
C THR A 857 32.68 -3.25 -2.89
N SER A 858 33.40 -4.31 -3.28
CA SER A 858 34.85 -4.28 -3.39
C SER A 858 35.32 -3.42 -4.57
N PRO A 859 36.60 -2.99 -4.61
CA PRO A 859 37.18 -2.35 -5.79
C PRO A 859 37.11 -3.19 -7.06
N HIS A 860 37.01 -4.50 -6.92
CA HIS A 860 36.90 -5.47 -8.02
C HIS A 860 35.45 -5.82 -8.37
N GLU A 861 34.48 -4.97 -7.95
CA GLU A 861 33.04 -5.14 -8.25
C GLU A 861 32.39 -6.44 -7.71
N PHE A 862 32.93 -6.98 -6.62
CA PHE A 862 32.18 -7.95 -5.83
C PHE A 862 31.22 -7.22 -4.89
N GLU A 863 29.97 -7.65 -4.89
CA GLU A 863 28.91 -7.17 -4.01
C GLU A 863 28.64 -8.20 -2.92
N PHE A 864 28.73 -7.78 -1.67
CA PHE A 864 28.42 -8.60 -0.51
C PHE A 864 27.24 -7.97 0.21
N GLN A 865 26.21 -8.74 0.50
CA GLN A 865 25.06 -8.30 1.28
C GLN A 865 24.73 -9.38 2.30
N SER A 866 24.49 -8.97 3.53
CA SER A 866 23.95 -9.82 4.58
C SER A 866 22.69 -9.19 5.16
N GLU A 867 21.74 -10.00 5.54
CA GLU A 867 20.57 -9.60 6.29
C GLU A 867 20.44 -10.56 7.47
N PHE A 868 20.65 -10.03 8.65
CA PHE A 868 20.56 -10.74 9.91
C PHE A 868 19.39 -10.17 10.71
N ALA A 869 18.46 -11.01 11.14
CA ALA A 869 17.34 -10.63 11.98
C ALA A 869 17.24 -11.58 13.17
N TYR A 870 17.39 -11.05 14.38
CA TYR A 870 17.06 -11.76 15.60
C TYR A 870 15.64 -11.40 16.00
N VAL A 871 14.79 -12.40 16.09
CA VAL A 871 13.37 -12.27 16.43
C VAL A 871 13.16 -12.80 17.82
N ILE A 872 12.50 -12.01 18.67
CA ILE A 872 12.18 -12.32 20.06
C ILE A 872 10.67 -12.23 20.22
N GLN A 873 10.02 -13.31 20.61
CA GLN A 873 8.58 -13.38 20.87
C GLN A 873 8.33 -13.70 22.33
N ARG A 874 7.54 -12.89 23.02
CA ARG A 874 7.23 -13.02 24.46
C ARG A 874 5.76 -12.77 24.74
N GLY A 875 5.21 -13.53 25.69
CA GLY A 875 3.82 -13.40 26.13
C GLY A 875 2.81 -14.09 25.24
N TYR A 876 3.27 -14.98 24.37
CA TYR A 876 2.41 -15.80 23.52
C TYR A 876 1.85 -17.03 24.25
N GLY A 877 2.39 -17.35 25.44
CA GLY A 877 2.00 -18.49 26.25
C GLY A 877 2.92 -19.70 26.10
N SER A 878 2.65 -20.72 26.88
CA SER A 878 3.48 -21.94 26.89
C SER A 878 3.56 -22.58 25.50
N GLY A 879 4.79 -22.80 25.02
CA GLY A 879 5.05 -23.40 23.72
C GLY A 879 5.04 -22.45 22.53
N TYR A 880 4.71 -21.16 22.73
CA TYR A 880 4.64 -20.15 21.68
C TYR A 880 5.61 -18.98 21.87
N ASP A 881 6.21 -18.82 23.06
CA ASP A 881 7.31 -17.88 23.28
C ASP A 881 8.56 -18.45 22.63
N ASP A 882 9.15 -17.73 21.70
CA ASP A 882 10.25 -18.22 20.89
C ASP A 882 11.25 -17.13 20.50
N ASP A 883 12.50 -17.57 20.35
CA ASP A 883 13.57 -16.74 19.84
C ASP A 883 14.22 -17.47 18.66
N TYR A 884 14.35 -16.78 17.54
CA TYR A 884 15.02 -17.36 16.39
C TYR A 884 15.83 -16.33 15.61
N VAL A 885 16.78 -16.81 14.84
CA VAL A 885 17.66 -15.99 14.00
C VAL A 885 17.38 -16.32 12.55
N ARG A 886 17.02 -15.33 11.75
CA ARG A 886 16.97 -15.42 10.30
C ARG A 886 18.19 -14.75 9.70
N TRP A 887 18.95 -15.51 8.92
CA TRP A 887 20.17 -15.00 8.31
C TRP A 887 20.22 -15.31 6.82
N ASN A 888 20.32 -14.24 6.02
CA ASN A 888 20.46 -14.28 4.58
C ASN A 888 21.82 -13.73 4.18
N LEU A 889 22.49 -14.35 3.20
CA LEU A 889 23.76 -13.91 2.66
C LEU A 889 23.73 -13.94 1.15
N SER A 890 24.23 -12.87 0.51
CA SER A 890 24.38 -12.80 -0.94
C SER A 890 25.76 -12.33 -1.32
N VAL A 891 26.35 -12.97 -2.32
CA VAL A 891 27.62 -12.59 -2.93
C VAL A 891 27.41 -12.47 -4.44
N GLY A 892 27.64 -11.29 -4.98
CA GLY A 892 27.48 -10.97 -6.39
C GLY A 892 28.80 -10.51 -7.03
N LYS A 893 28.93 -10.69 -8.34
CA LYS A 893 30.03 -10.19 -9.16
C LYS A 893 29.46 -9.52 -10.40
N ASN A 894 29.82 -8.25 -10.57
CA ASN A 894 29.52 -7.52 -11.80
C ASN A 894 30.62 -7.73 -12.84
N ILE A 895 30.24 -8.11 -14.05
CA ILE A 895 31.12 -8.32 -15.19
C ILE A 895 30.52 -7.56 -16.39
N LYS A 896 30.86 -6.31 -16.59
CA LYS A 896 30.27 -5.43 -17.62
C LYS A 896 28.73 -5.33 -17.46
N SER A 897 28.00 -5.89 -18.45
CA SER A 897 26.53 -5.90 -18.47
C SER A 897 25.92 -7.11 -17.73
N PHE A 898 26.74 -8.00 -17.21
CA PHE A 898 26.31 -9.21 -16.49
C PHE A 898 26.53 -9.10 -15.00
N ASN A 899 25.64 -9.70 -14.24
CA ASN A 899 25.79 -9.91 -12.80
C ASN A 899 25.53 -11.37 -12.48
N ILE A 900 26.41 -11.99 -11.71
CA ILE A 900 26.25 -13.35 -11.19
C ILE A 900 26.17 -13.23 -9.68
N THR A 901 25.07 -13.73 -9.09
CA THR A 901 24.84 -13.65 -7.64
C THR A 901 24.53 -15.02 -7.06
N LEU A 902 25.26 -15.42 -6.04
CA LEU A 902 24.94 -16.55 -5.17
C LEU A 902 24.26 -16.04 -3.91
N THR A 903 23.05 -16.53 -3.63
CA THR A 903 22.28 -16.17 -2.46
C THR A 903 21.98 -17.40 -1.62
N ALA A 904 22.32 -17.35 -0.34
CA ALA A 904 21.91 -18.32 0.67
C ALA A 904 20.88 -17.66 1.59
N GLN A 905 19.72 -18.24 1.69
CA GLN A 905 18.59 -17.71 2.45
C GLN A 905 18.24 -18.66 3.58
N ASP A 906 17.84 -18.05 4.72
CA ASP A 906 17.55 -18.77 5.94
C ASP A 906 18.64 -19.79 6.29
N LEU A 907 19.90 -19.34 6.35
CA LEU A 907 21.09 -20.18 6.60
C LEU A 907 20.96 -21.08 7.83
N LEU A 908 20.20 -20.65 8.82
CA LEU A 908 19.98 -21.35 10.08
C LEU A 908 18.73 -22.22 10.09
N ASP A 909 17.97 -22.24 8.98
CA ASP A 909 16.75 -23.05 8.81
C ASP A 909 15.72 -22.78 9.91
N SER A 910 15.46 -21.52 10.18
CA SER A 910 14.66 -21.05 11.31
C SER A 910 13.43 -20.22 10.93
N ALA A 911 13.13 -20.11 9.61
CA ALA A 911 11.97 -19.38 9.12
C ALA A 911 10.67 -19.95 9.72
N ARG A 912 9.81 -19.04 10.22
CA ARG A 912 8.52 -19.37 10.84
C ARG A 912 7.45 -18.40 10.39
N SER A 913 6.19 -18.84 10.44
CA SER A 913 5.02 -18.06 10.00
C SER A 913 3.95 -17.90 11.08
N LEU A 914 4.32 -17.97 12.36
CA LEU A 914 3.35 -17.81 13.45
C LEU A 914 2.61 -16.48 13.34
N ARG A 915 1.28 -16.55 13.25
CA ARG A 915 0.38 -15.42 13.33
C ARG A 915 -0.60 -15.60 14.47
N ARG A 916 -0.67 -14.63 15.38
CA ARG A 916 -1.65 -14.59 16.46
C ARG A 916 -2.80 -13.66 16.14
N THR A 917 -4.02 -14.16 16.26
CA THR A 917 -5.26 -13.38 16.15
C THR A 917 -5.97 -13.40 17.49
N VAL A 918 -6.42 -12.24 17.94
CA VAL A 918 -7.15 -12.05 19.19
C VAL A 918 -8.49 -11.41 18.87
N GLN A 919 -9.58 -12.06 19.24
CA GLN A 919 -10.96 -11.61 19.04
C GLN A 919 -11.70 -11.61 20.40
N ASP A 920 -12.94 -11.18 20.39
CA ASP A 920 -13.74 -11.03 21.61
C ASP A 920 -14.10 -12.37 22.29
N ASP A 921 -14.09 -13.45 21.51
CA ASP A 921 -14.50 -14.79 21.92
C ASP A 921 -13.39 -15.84 21.82
N TYR A 922 -12.21 -15.49 21.25
CA TYR A 922 -11.12 -16.47 21.11
C TYR A 922 -9.72 -15.83 20.93
N VAL A 923 -8.72 -16.66 21.16
CA VAL A 923 -7.35 -16.46 20.71
C VAL A 923 -6.98 -17.59 19.76
N GLN A 924 -6.33 -17.26 18.66
CA GLN A 924 -5.93 -18.22 17.62
C GLN A 924 -4.47 -18.02 17.23
N ASN A 925 -3.71 -19.10 17.17
CA ASN A 925 -2.36 -19.15 16.60
C ASN A 925 -2.43 -19.95 15.30
N SER A 926 -1.94 -19.37 14.22
CA SER A 926 -1.91 -20.01 12.90
C SER A 926 -0.50 -20.08 12.37
N TYR A 927 -0.17 -21.21 11.79
CA TYR A 927 1.08 -21.51 11.10
C TYR A 927 0.77 -21.87 9.66
N THR A 928 1.67 -21.51 8.75
CA THR A 928 1.62 -21.95 7.36
C THR A 928 2.99 -22.46 6.94
N ASN A 929 3.02 -23.30 5.92
CA ASN A 929 4.27 -23.76 5.34
C ASN A 929 5.08 -22.58 4.79
N VAL A 930 6.38 -22.58 5.03
CA VAL A 930 7.34 -21.59 4.55
C VAL A 930 8.51 -22.28 3.88
N LEU A 931 9.19 -21.58 2.99
CA LEU A 931 10.47 -22.06 2.45
C LEU A 931 11.55 -21.92 3.50
N GLY A 932 12.16 -23.02 3.90
CA GLY A 932 13.32 -23.05 4.76
C GLY A 932 14.62 -22.67 4.05
N ARG A 933 15.74 -23.24 4.51
CA ARG A 933 17.08 -22.96 3.98
C ARG A 933 17.18 -23.30 2.50
N ARG A 934 17.70 -22.34 1.71
CA ARG A 934 17.90 -22.53 0.27
C ARG A 934 19.12 -21.77 -0.26
N ILE A 935 19.67 -22.31 -1.35
CA ILE A 935 20.78 -21.71 -2.07
C ILE A 935 20.33 -21.48 -3.50
N ILE A 936 20.52 -20.25 -3.99
CA ILE A 936 20.06 -19.80 -5.31
C ILE A 936 21.23 -19.13 -6.03
N LEU A 937 21.52 -19.58 -7.22
CA LEU A 937 22.43 -18.93 -8.17
C LEU A 937 21.61 -18.16 -9.18
N SER A 938 21.89 -16.86 -9.32
CA SER A 938 21.20 -15.97 -10.24
C SER A 938 22.19 -15.38 -11.25
N PHE A 939 21.77 -15.34 -12.50
CA PHE A 939 22.45 -14.68 -13.60
C PHE A 939 21.56 -13.58 -14.14
N THR A 940 22.06 -12.33 -14.16
CA THR A 940 21.32 -11.17 -14.68
C THR A 940 22.12 -10.53 -15.82
N TRP A 941 21.45 -10.28 -16.94
CA TRP A 941 21.99 -9.57 -18.08
C TRP A 941 21.20 -8.28 -18.32
N ASN A 942 21.92 -7.14 -18.26
CA ASN A 942 21.38 -5.83 -18.59
C ASN A 942 21.86 -5.43 -19.98
N PHE A 943 20.95 -5.09 -20.87
CA PHE A 943 21.23 -4.79 -22.25
C PHE A 943 20.48 -3.54 -22.73
N GLY A 944 20.94 -2.94 -23.82
CA GLY A 944 20.24 -1.81 -24.43
C GLY A 944 21.21 -0.84 -25.08
N LYS A 945 20.63 0.04 -25.89
CA LYS A 945 21.31 1.17 -26.54
C LYS A 945 20.58 2.43 -26.14
N MET A 946 21.26 3.28 -25.38
CA MET A 946 20.73 4.53 -24.86
C MET A 946 21.23 5.71 -25.69
N ASP A 947 20.35 6.66 -25.95
CA ASP A 947 20.68 7.88 -26.66
C ASP A 947 20.57 9.09 -25.71
N ALA A 948 21.67 9.36 -24.99
CA ALA A 948 21.76 10.47 -24.05
C ALA A 948 21.59 11.86 -24.73
N SER A 949 21.75 11.95 -26.03
CA SER A 949 21.70 13.26 -26.76
C SER A 949 20.27 13.78 -26.95
N LYS A 950 19.25 12.93 -26.89
CA LYS A 950 17.82 13.30 -27.10
C LYS A 950 17.04 13.60 -25.84
N SER A 951 17.57 13.31 -24.64
CA SER A 951 16.86 13.47 -23.37
C SER A 951 16.62 14.93 -22.96
N GLY A 952 17.47 15.87 -23.39
CA GLY A 952 17.34 17.30 -23.05
C GLY A 952 16.22 18.07 -23.77
N ALA A 953 15.81 17.61 -24.96
CA ALA A 953 14.80 18.32 -25.76
C ALA A 953 13.35 18.07 -25.28
N ALA A 954 13.05 16.91 -24.71
CA ALA A 954 11.72 16.58 -24.22
C ALA A 954 11.38 17.28 -22.88
N GLN A 955 12.37 17.54 -22.02
CA GLN A 955 12.17 18.23 -20.75
C GLN A 955 11.73 19.70 -20.92
N ASN A 956 12.26 20.41 -21.90
CA ASN A 956 11.89 21.80 -22.16
C ASN A 956 10.47 21.96 -22.73
N ALA A 957 9.92 20.93 -23.39
CA ALA A 957 8.55 20.94 -23.89
C ALA A 957 7.50 20.70 -22.79
N MET A 958 7.82 19.91 -21.76
CA MET A 958 6.90 19.66 -20.64
C MET A 958 6.83 20.81 -19.63
N TRP A 959 7.92 21.54 -19.39
CA TRP A 959 7.93 22.70 -18.47
C TRP A 959 7.15 23.88 -19.00
N ASN A 960 7.05 24.04 -20.32
CA ASN A 960 6.27 25.11 -20.94
C ASN A 960 4.76 24.85 -21.05
N MET A 961 4.26 23.66 -20.61
CA MET A 961 2.83 23.34 -20.58
C MET A 961 2.23 23.36 -19.15
N ALA A 962 3.04 23.61 -18.12
CA ALA A 962 2.61 23.57 -16.71
C ALA A 962 2.41 24.96 -16.07
N TYR A 963 2.39 26.06 -16.87
CA TYR A 963 2.01 27.40 -16.42
C TYR A 963 0.74 27.90 -17.10
#